data_f9cd363829bafbd0cbb6fd35bab04925
#
_entry.id   f9cd363829bafbd0cbb6fd35bab04925
#
_cell.length_a   1.000
_cell.length_b   1.000
_cell.length_c   1.000
_cell.angle_alpha   90.00
_cell.angle_beta   90.00
_cell.angle_gamma   90.00
#
_symmetry.space_group_name_H-M   'P 1'
#
loop_
_entity.id
_entity.type
_entity.pdbx_description
1 polymer ?
#
loop_
_entity_poly.entity_id
_entity_poly.type
_entity_poly.pdbx_seq_one_letter_code
_entity_poly.pdbx_strand_id
1 'polypeptide(L)'
;MNRMLVKKNWTAVLAAFACTLLSQLLYAQVLVTPTPASARMASMAQRSELLNDSVLNSNSFRNIGPSIMSGRVVDIEANPEDPTEFYVAYATGGLWHTVNNGQSFTPIMDNLDILFLGDIAVNWKTNPRMIWAGTGEVNSSRSSYAGTGVYLSKDNGKNWQHLGLAESHHIGDIKLHPTDPNTAWVAVLGHLYSTNEERGVYKTTDGGANWQRTLFVNNQTGCVDLAMHPTDPSTLYAAMWQRSREAWKFEESGPASGIYKSVDGGNTWSKISGAGSGFMEGNKIGRIGITVFPGNANLVYAVVDNNTPLPGKKETTDSVYTKELFKTISIADFANLNNNRLDSFLRKNRFPRQHSASSIKKAVAEGKLTPAALWDWLDSDDGFQNTGIAGCEVYVSQDGGAHWKKANEKPISIFNTYGYYFAKIYTSHTNPDKVFILGFTAQVSTNGGKSFTTIDKENVHADHHALWVNPKKDSHLINGNDGGVNLTYDDGKNWFKANTPSVGQYYYVTTDDAKPYNVYGGLQDNGSWWGPSTHRESIGWTDDGQYAYRMINGGDGMQAQVDKRDNTTVYSGSQFGFYARYNKEKRGGGKMIRPQHELGEKPLRFNWQTPILLSRHQPDIFYYGSNRLYRSMNKGDTLIAMGGDLTAGGIKGNVPYGTLTTIDESPIRFGLLYTGSDDGRIYRSSDGGYTWSALHQQVASTPKKKGTITPAAGLDTKNLWVSRVVASQHAENRVYVTLNGYRHDHFNPYVFVSEDGGTTWKDISGNLPLEPVNVVREDPVNPSILYVGTDGGVYVSSDSGKSYKAWHSGLPRSVPVHDIAIQQRENEIVLGTHGRSLYVGKLNKIQQAANK
;
A
#
# COMPACT_ATOMS: atom_id res chain seq x y z
N MET A 1 40.48 -12.43 54.43
CA MET A 1 39.44 -13.27 53.76
C MET A 1 38.33 -12.49 53.06
N ASN A 2 38.12 -11.20 53.36
CA ASN A 2 36.98 -10.43 52.76
C ASN A 2 37.24 -9.68 51.43
N ARG A 3 38.48 -9.74 50.90
CA ARG A 3 38.76 -9.09 49.58
C ARG A 3 38.63 -10.02 48.35
N MET A 4 38.54 -11.34 48.54
CA MET A 4 38.40 -12.32 47.45
C MET A 4 36.94 -12.62 47.08
N LEU A 5 36.00 -12.43 47.99
CA LEU A 5 34.59 -12.67 47.77
C LEU A 5 33.90 -11.56 46.98
N VAL A 6 34.34 -10.31 47.05
CA VAL A 6 33.81 -9.16 46.31
C VAL A 6 34.22 -9.21 44.82
N LYS A 7 35.42 -9.69 44.49
CA LYS A 7 35.85 -9.81 43.07
C LYS A 7 35.11 -10.93 42.28
N LYS A 8 34.65 -12.01 42.97
CA LYS A 8 33.90 -13.08 42.30
C LYS A 8 32.48 -12.69 41.94
N ASN A 9 31.86 -11.79 42.70
CA ASN A 9 30.48 -11.36 42.38
C ASN A 9 30.43 -10.33 41.26
N TRP A 10 31.46 -9.49 41.08
CA TRP A 10 31.53 -8.52 40.00
C TRP A 10 31.79 -9.16 38.62
N THR A 11 32.59 -10.23 38.59
CA THR A 11 32.80 -11.01 37.36
C THR A 11 31.55 -11.79 36.94
N ALA A 12 30.76 -12.27 37.89
CA ALA A 12 29.47 -12.91 37.60
C ALA A 12 28.41 -11.92 37.12
N VAL A 13 28.36 -10.70 37.67
CA VAL A 13 27.45 -9.61 37.23
C VAL A 13 27.87 -9.07 35.87
N LEU A 14 29.15 -8.87 35.60
CA LEU A 14 29.66 -8.47 34.28
C LEU A 14 29.48 -9.59 33.22
N ALA A 15 29.59 -10.84 33.56
CA ALA A 15 29.31 -11.96 32.68
C ALA A 15 27.80 -12.08 32.39
N ALA A 16 26.94 -11.84 33.39
CA ALA A 16 25.47 -11.80 33.18
C ALA A 16 25.04 -10.60 32.33
N PHE A 17 25.67 -9.43 32.53
CA PHE A 17 25.42 -8.23 31.71
C PHE A 17 25.94 -8.40 30.27
N ALA A 18 27.09 -9.05 30.09
CA ALA A 18 27.62 -9.39 28.77
C ALA A 18 26.78 -10.46 28.08
N CYS A 19 26.24 -11.45 28.80
CA CYS A 19 25.31 -12.42 28.23
C CYS A 19 23.94 -11.81 27.87
N THR A 20 23.43 -10.84 28.61
CA THR A 20 22.20 -10.12 28.25
C THR A 20 22.41 -9.14 27.10
N LEU A 21 23.56 -8.51 26.96
CA LEU A 21 23.94 -7.72 25.79
C LEU A 21 24.19 -8.59 24.54
N LEU A 22 24.79 -9.78 24.71
CA LEU A 22 24.95 -10.74 23.60
C LEU A 22 23.63 -11.39 23.19
N SER A 23 22.66 -11.55 24.09
CA SER A 23 21.33 -12.06 23.73
C SER A 23 20.46 -11.04 23.00
N GLN A 24 20.74 -9.74 23.14
CA GLN A 24 20.10 -8.69 22.33
C GLN A 24 20.76 -8.48 20.97
N LEU A 25 21.99 -8.96 20.77
CA LEU A 25 22.71 -8.92 19.48
C LEU A 25 22.42 -10.12 18.57
N LEU A 26 21.66 -11.12 19.02
CA LEU A 26 21.35 -12.34 18.25
C LEU A 26 20.06 -12.26 17.43
N TYR A 27 19.37 -11.12 17.40
CA TYR A 27 18.34 -10.80 16.41
C TYR A 27 18.88 -9.79 15.37
N ALA A 28 20.10 -9.94 14.94
CA ALA A 28 20.52 -9.31 13.70
C ALA A 28 19.72 -10.00 12.56
N GLN A 29 18.54 -9.45 12.21
CA GLN A 29 17.94 -9.71 10.91
C GLN A 29 19.04 -9.49 9.88
N VAL A 30 19.27 -10.49 9.02
CA VAL A 30 20.08 -10.28 7.83
C VAL A 30 19.29 -9.28 6.99
N LEU A 31 19.60 -7.99 7.17
CA LEU A 31 19.01 -6.92 6.37
C LEU A 31 19.53 -7.11 4.95
N VAL A 32 18.63 -7.38 4.03
CA VAL A 32 18.96 -7.32 2.62
C VAL A 32 19.36 -5.88 2.27
N THR A 33 20.34 -5.73 1.41
CA THR A 33 20.78 -4.40 0.98
C THR A 33 19.77 -3.81 -0.01
N PRO A 34 19.39 -2.53 0.11
CA PRO A 34 18.62 -1.83 -0.91
C PRO A 34 19.28 -1.96 -2.29
N THR A 35 18.48 -2.14 -3.33
CA THR A 35 18.96 -2.24 -4.71
C THR A 35 19.31 -0.85 -5.23
N PRO A 36 20.55 -0.57 -5.65
CA PRO A 36 20.92 0.75 -6.19
C PRO A 36 20.10 1.11 -7.45
N ALA A 37 19.77 2.38 -7.61
CA ALA A 37 19.03 2.85 -8.77
C ALA A 37 19.75 2.58 -10.09
N SER A 38 21.08 2.64 -10.10
CA SER A 38 21.88 2.27 -11.29
C SER A 38 21.64 0.82 -11.74
N ALA A 39 21.51 -0.11 -10.80
CA ALA A 39 21.18 -1.49 -11.11
C ALA A 39 19.73 -1.64 -11.61
N ARG A 40 18.77 -0.89 -11.01
CA ARG A 40 17.37 -0.84 -11.46
C ARG A 40 17.28 -0.30 -12.89
N MET A 41 17.96 0.81 -13.20
CA MET A 41 17.99 1.40 -14.53
C MET A 41 18.61 0.46 -15.57
N ALA A 42 19.70 -0.22 -15.24
CA ALA A 42 20.30 -1.25 -16.12
C ALA A 42 19.33 -2.41 -16.37
N SER A 43 18.60 -2.83 -15.35
CA SER A 43 17.61 -3.89 -15.46
C SER A 43 16.40 -3.50 -16.32
N MET A 44 15.96 -2.24 -16.26
CA MET A 44 14.91 -1.70 -17.15
C MET A 44 15.37 -1.75 -18.62
N ALA A 45 16.64 -1.41 -18.90
CA ALA A 45 17.20 -1.54 -20.24
C ALA A 45 17.21 -3.01 -20.69
N GLN A 46 17.62 -3.94 -19.82
CA GLN A 46 17.58 -5.38 -20.09
C GLN A 46 16.17 -5.90 -20.40
N ARG A 47 15.14 -5.39 -19.74
CA ARG A 47 13.75 -5.77 -20.03
C ARG A 47 13.38 -5.56 -21.49
N SER A 48 13.92 -4.54 -22.15
CA SER A 48 13.70 -4.27 -23.58
C SER A 48 14.11 -5.44 -24.48
N GLU A 49 15.12 -6.22 -24.10
CA GLU A 49 15.56 -7.39 -24.84
C GLU A 49 14.57 -8.55 -24.69
N LEU A 50 13.89 -8.64 -23.54
CA LEU A 50 12.92 -9.70 -23.26
C LEU A 50 11.58 -9.51 -24.00
N LEU A 51 11.32 -8.33 -24.56
CA LEU A 51 10.13 -8.03 -25.34
C LEU A 51 10.13 -8.63 -26.77
N ASN A 52 11.27 -9.13 -27.24
CA ASN A 52 11.46 -9.61 -28.60
C ASN A 52 11.09 -11.10 -28.73
N ASP A 53 9.80 -11.42 -28.65
CA ASP A 53 9.29 -12.78 -28.91
C ASP A 53 8.08 -12.74 -29.85
N SER A 54 8.19 -13.40 -30.98
CA SER A 54 7.17 -13.36 -32.05
C SER A 54 5.86 -14.02 -31.63
N VAL A 55 5.91 -15.06 -30.81
CA VAL A 55 4.73 -15.76 -30.30
C VAL A 55 3.96 -14.87 -29.34
N LEU A 56 4.65 -14.28 -28.37
CA LEU A 56 4.06 -13.40 -27.37
C LEU A 56 3.56 -12.10 -28.02
N ASN A 57 4.33 -11.50 -28.93
CA ASN A 57 3.93 -10.30 -29.66
C ASN A 57 2.69 -10.48 -30.54
N SER A 58 2.48 -11.68 -31.06
CA SER A 58 1.28 -12.03 -31.85
C SER A 58 0.09 -12.42 -30.99
N ASN A 59 0.23 -12.45 -29.66
CA ASN A 59 -0.77 -12.88 -28.69
C ASN A 59 -1.11 -11.74 -27.74
N SER A 60 -2.07 -10.92 -28.15
CA SER A 60 -2.38 -9.68 -27.43
C SER A 60 -3.34 -9.92 -26.27
N PHE A 61 -3.06 -9.31 -25.14
CA PHE A 61 -4.00 -9.15 -24.04
C PHE A 61 -5.14 -8.20 -24.43
N ARG A 62 -6.30 -8.45 -23.86
CA ARG A 62 -7.47 -7.57 -23.96
C ARG A 62 -7.82 -7.03 -22.57
N ASN A 63 -7.88 -5.72 -22.43
CA ASN A 63 -8.40 -5.07 -21.22
C ASN A 63 -9.89 -5.38 -21.08
N ILE A 64 -10.33 -5.75 -19.89
CA ILE A 64 -11.72 -6.04 -19.58
C ILE A 64 -12.31 -5.09 -18.52
N GLY A 65 -11.61 -3.99 -18.19
CA GLY A 65 -12.06 -3.08 -17.15
C GLY A 65 -11.83 -3.64 -15.73
N PRO A 66 -12.61 -3.18 -14.74
CA PRO A 66 -13.61 -2.11 -14.83
C PRO A 66 -12.98 -0.72 -15.00
N SER A 67 -13.78 0.24 -15.47
CA SER A 67 -13.45 1.66 -15.52
C SER A 67 -14.32 2.52 -14.59
N ILE A 68 -15.43 1.96 -14.08
CA ILE A 68 -16.36 2.69 -13.22
C ILE A 68 -15.72 3.14 -11.90
N MET A 69 -14.79 2.34 -11.36
CA MET A 69 -13.94 2.69 -10.25
C MET A 69 -12.50 2.76 -10.75
N SER A 70 -11.84 3.85 -10.42
CA SER A 70 -10.51 4.17 -10.89
C SER A 70 -9.45 3.79 -9.86
N GLY A 71 -8.21 4.21 -10.08
CA GLY A 71 -7.14 4.21 -9.11
C GLY A 71 -6.86 5.62 -8.60
N ARG A 72 -5.96 5.74 -7.66
CA ARG A 72 -5.60 6.98 -6.98
C ARG A 72 -5.01 8.01 -7.92
N VAL A 73 -5.65 9.19 -7.98
CA VAL A 73 -5.13 10.38 -8.66
C VAL A 73 -4.23 11.14 -7.70
N VAL A 74 -2.96 11.34 -8.06
CA VAL A 74 -1.98 12.04 -7.21
C VAL A 74 -1.81 13.49 -7.60
N ASP A 75 -2.03 13.83 -8.87
CA ASP A 75 -1.94 15.21 -9.34
C ASP A 75 -2.79 15.46 -10.59
N ILE A 76 -3.18 16.73 -10.78
CA ILE A 76 -3.95 17.24 -11.93
C ILE A 76 -3.40 18.58 -12.39
N GLU A 77 -3.05 18.66 -13.67
CA GLU A 77 -2.64 19.88 -14.32
C GLU A 77 -3.60 20.27 -15.44
N ALA A 78 -4.33 21.38 -15.29
CA ALA A 78 -5.30 21.84 -16.29
C ALA A 78 -4.86 23.14 -16.97
N ASN A 79 -5.18 23.26 -18.26
CA ASN A 79 -4.86 24.44 -19.07
C ASN A 79 -5.65 25.67 -18.55
N PRO A 80 -4.98 26.72 -18.04
CA PRO A 80 -5.67 27.89 -17.48
C PRO A 80 -6.45 28.71 -18.52
N GLU A 81 -6.12 28.57 -19.81
CA GLU A 81 -6.84 29.23 -20.89
C GLU A 81 -8.02 28.41 -21.42
N ASP A 82 -7.88 27.07 -21.41
CA ASP A 82 -8.93 26.13 -21.83
C ASP A 82 -8.98 24.93 -20.87
N PRO A 83 -9.74 25.02 -19.76
CA PRO A 83 -9.81 23.97 -18.75
C PRO A 83 -10.48 22.65 -19.22
N THR A 84 -10.89 22.56 -20.47
CA THR A 84 -11.31 21.28 -21.05
C THR A 84 -10.12 20.39 -21.43
N GLU A 85 -8.92 20.97 -21.54
CA GLU A 85 -7.63 20.28 -21.67
C GLU A 85 -6.97 20.12 -20.31
N PHE A 86 -6.75 18.88 -19.87
CA PHE A 86 -5.99 18.63 -18.64
C PHE A 86 -5.31 17.25 -18.64
N TYR A 87 -4.31 17.12 -17.76
CA TYR A 87 -3.57 15.90 -17.51
C TYR A 87 -3.92 15.36 -16.14
N VAL A 88 -3.95 14.04 -16.01
CA VAL A 88 -4.25 13.31 -14.76
C VAL A 88 -3.14 12.31 -14.49
N ALA A 89 -2.44 12.49 -13.39
CA ALA A 89 -1.40 11.59 -12.91
C ALA A 89 -1.99 10.59 -11.91
N TYR A 90 -1.90 9.29 -12.23
CA TYR A 90 -2.29 8.21 -11.33
C TYR A 90 -1.08 7.64 -10.63
N ALA A 91 -1.20 7.31 -9.35
CA ALA A 91 -0.11 6.76 -8.54
C ALA A 91 0.59 5.56 -9.18
N THR A 92 -0.18 4.67 -9.81
CA THR A 92 0.31 3.44 -10.47
C THR A 92 -0.24 3.23 -11.88
N GLY A 93 -1.11 4.13 -12.34
CA GLY A 93 -1.82 4.04 -13.63
C GLY A 93 -1.20 4.87 -14.76
N GLY A 94 -0.08 5.56 -14.53
CA GLY A 94 0.57 6.44 -15.50
C GLY A 94 -0.13 7.77 -15.70
N LEU A 95 0.25 8.47 -16.76
CA LEU A 95 -0.24 9.81 -17.10
C LEU A 95 -1.25 9.75 -18.24
N TRP A 96 -2.37 10.42 -18.06
CA TRP A 96 -3.49 10.47 -19.00
C TRP A 96 -3.81 11.89 -19.39
N HIS A 97 -4.15 12.11 -20.66
CA HIS A 97 -4.49 13.40 -21.25
C HIS A 97 -5.91 13.42 -21.76
N THR A 98 -6.65 14.48 -21.49
CA THR A 98 -7.97 14.78 -22.07
C THR A 98 -7.96 16.17 -22.69
N VAL A 99 -8.74 16.34 -23.77
CA VAL A 99 -8.97 17.63 -24.44
C VAL A 99 -10.47 17.94 -24.56
N ASN A 100 -11.30 17.19 -23.84
CA ASN A 100 -12.75 17.27 -23.93
C ASN A 100 -13.42 17.17 -22.56
N ASN A 101 -12.80 17.81 -21.55
CA ASN A 101 -13.35 17.91 -20.20
C ASN A 101 -13.60 16.54 -19.53
N GLY A 102 -12.69 15.59 -19.75
CA GLY A 102 -12.75 14.27 -19.13
C GLY A 102 -13.78 13.30 -19.75
N GLN A 103 -14.28 13.59 -20.95
CA GLN A 103 -15.17 12.67 -21.66
C GLN A 103 -14.40 11.47 -22.24
N SER A 104 -13.14 11.68 -22.61
CA SER A 104 -12.21 10.62 -23.01
C SER A 104 -10.79 10.96 -22.60
N PHE A 105 -9.96 9.93 -22.43
CA PHE A 105 -8.56 10.05 -22.01
C PHE A 105 -7.66 9.22 -22.92
N THR A 106 -6.47 9.76 -23.19
CA THR A 106 -5.39 9.08 -23.91
C THR A 106 -4.21 8.85 -22.97
N PRO A 107 -3.70 7.60 -22.82
CA PRO A 107 -2.49 7.36 -22.04
C PRO A 107 -1.27 7.91 -22.81
N ILE A 108 -0.37 8.59 -22.13
CA ILE A 108 0.81 9.21 -22.76
C ILE A 108 2.14 8.74 -22.16
N MET A 109 2.12 7.74 -21.27
CA MET A 109 3.32 7.12 -20.68
C MET A 109 3.44 5.62 -20.93
N ASP A 110 2.55 4.99 -21.71
CA ASP A 110 2.48 3.53 -21.88
C ASP A 110 3.73 2.91 -22.52
N ASN A 111 4.55 3.74 -23.16
CA ASN A 111 5.83 3.34 -23.78
C ASN A 111 7.03 3.42 -22.80
N LEU A 112 6.83 3.86 -21.56
CA LEU A 112 7.88 3.93 -20.55
C LEU A 112 7.97 2.64 -19.72
N ASP A 113 9.16 2.39 -19.19
CA ASP A 113 9.41 1.30 -18.26
C ASP A 113 8.94 1.60 -16.82
N ILE A 114 8.20 2.68 -16.62
CA ILE A 114 7.65 3.09 -15.33
C ILE A 114 6.34 3.86 -15.51
N LEU A 115 5.35 3.54 -14.67
CA LEU A 115 4.05 4.21 -14.64
C LEU A 115 3.71 4.82 -13.26
N PHE A 116 4.65 4.84 -12.33
CA PHE A 116 4.42 5.33 -10.97
C PHE A 116 4.70 6.83 -10.90
N LEU A 117 3.71 7.62 -10.52
CA LEU A 117 3.81 9.08 -10.47
C LEU A 117 3.63 9.62 -9.06
N GLY A 118 4.36 10.68 -8.77
CA GLY A 118 4.21 11.48 -7.57
C GLY A 118 3.66 12.87 -7.87
N ASP A 119 4.13 13.47 -8.98
CA ASP A 119 3.73 14.81 -9.40
C ASP A 119 4.01 15.05 -10.88
N ILE A 120 3.32 16.01 -11.49
CA ILE A 120 3.58 16.49 -12.85
C ILE A 120 3.59 18.02 -12.90
N ALA A 121 4.34 18.58 -13.86
CA ALA A 121 4.29 20.01 -14.15
C ALA A 121 4.27 20.27 -15.66
N VAL A 122 3.33 21.08 -16.10
CA VAL A 122 3.09 21.35 -17.52
C VAL A 122 3.42 22.81 -17.86
N ASN A 123 4.28 23.03 -18.85
CA ASN A 123 4.47 24.35 -19.41
C ASN A 123 3.38 24.63 -20.45
N TRP A 124 2.32 25.29 -20.02
CA TRP A 124 1.16 25.62 -20.85
C TRP A 124 1.46 26.67 -21.96
N LYS A 125 2.61 27.35 -21.92
CA LYS A 125 3.02 28.33 -22.91
C LYS A 125 3.70 27.70 -24.14
N THR A 126 4.09 26.45 -24.07
CA THR A 126 4.73 25.72 -25.17
C THR A 126 3.69 25.00 -26.06
N ASN A 127 4.02 24.89 -27.36
CA ASN A 127 3.25 24.08 -28.30
C ASN A 127 4.23 23.33 -29.23
N PRO A 128 4.36 22.03 -29.18
CA PRO A 128 3.65 21.10 -28.29
C PRO A 128 3.95 21.32 -26.80
N ARG A 129 3.12 20.79 -25.89
CA ARG A 129 3.28 20.94 -24.44
C ARG A 129 4.58 20.30 -23.97
N MET A 130 5.29 21.03 -23.12
CA MET A 130 6.42 20.50 -22.36
C MET A 130 5.90 19.99 -21.03
N ILE A 131 6.13 18.69 -20.73
CA ILE A 131 5.60 18.02 -19.55
C ILE A 131 6.76 17.43 -18.76
N TRP A 132 6.86 17.77 -17.48
CA TRP A 132 7.76 17.17 -16.51
C TRP A 132 6.96 16.15 -15.69
N ALA A 133 7.51 14.96 -15.48
CA ALA A 133 6.90 13.91 -14.67
C ALA A 133 7.89 13.44 -13.61
N GLY A 134 7.52 13.64 -12.36
CA GLY A 134 8.20 13.12 -11.18
C GLY A 134 7.66 11.72 -10.85
N THR A 135 8.55 10.71 -10.87
CA THR A 135 8.13 9.33 -10.66
C THR A 135 8.20 8.91 -9.20
N GLY A 136 7.40 7.88 -8.85
CA GLY A 136 7.27 7.35 -7.50
C GLY A 136 6.24 8.09 -6.66
N GLU A 137 5.29 7.34 -6.11
CA GLU A 137 4.13 7.88 -5.42
C GLU A 137 4.49 8.69 -4.17
N VAL A 138 3.93 9.91 -4.04
CA VAL A 138 4.18 10.84 -2.93
C VAL A 138 3.52 10.41 -1.60
N ASN A 139 2.44 9.66 -1.63
CA ASN A 139 1.53 9.47 -0.49
C ASN A 139 2.00 8.49 0.59
N SER A 140 3.10 7.77 0.43
CA SER A 140 3.72 6.87 1.42
C SER A 140 2.79 5.76 1.94
N SER A 141 1.91 5.24 1.08
CA SER A 141 1.03 4.14 1.42
C SER A 141 1.78 2.79 1.54
N ARG A 142 1.08 1.70 1.90
CA ARG A 142 1.66 0.34 1.91
C ARG A 142 2.00 -0.17 0.52
N SER A 143 1.37 0.38 -0.50
CA SER A 143 1.53 0.05 -1.92
C SER A 143 2.16 1.19 -2.73
N SER A 144 2.94 2.08 -2.08
CA SER A 144 3.67 3.12 -2.79
C SER A 144 4.88 2.54 -3.50
N TYR A 145 4.88 2.65 -4.82
CA TYR A 145 5.95 2.16 -5.68
C TYR A 145 7.05 3.20 -5.85
N ALA A 146 8.28 2.73 -5.79
CA ALA A 146 9.45 3.56 -6.01
C ALA A 146 9.61 3.92 -7.49
N GLY A 147 9.77 5.21 -7.77
CA GLY A 147 10.12 5.75 -9.06
C GLY A 147 11.60 5.60 -9.41
N THR A 148 11.98 6.25 -10.49
CA THR A 148 13.36 6.31 -11.00
C THR A 148 13.78 7.74 -11.35
N GLY A 149 13.20 8.75 -10.70
CA GLY A 149 13.54 10.15 -10.90
C GLY A 149 12.59 10.91 -11.79
N VAL A 150 13.13 11.85 -12.55
CA VAL A 150 12.37 12.82 -13.34
C VAL A 150 12.44 12.49 -14.83
N TYR A 151 11.31 12.62 -15.50
CA TYR A 151 11.19 12.49 -16.97
C TYR A 151 10.65 13.76 -17.59
N LEU A 152 11.08 14.06 -18.81
CA LEU A 152 10.65 15.21 -19.59
C LEU A 152 10.14 14.78 -20.96
N SER A 153 8.96 15.24 -21.33
CA SER A 153 8.48 15.25 -22.70
C SER A 153 8.45 16.67 -23.25
N LYS A 154 8.90 16.85 -24.50
CA LYS A 154 8.84 18.13 -25.23
C LYS A 154 7.85 18.09 -26.40
N ASP A 155 7.06 17.02 -26.49
CA ASP A 155 6.19 16.73 -27.64
C ASP A 155 4.82 16.19 -27.24
N ASN A 156 4.30 16.70 -26.13
CA ASN A 156 2.98 16.35 -25.61
C ASN A 156 2.87 14.88 -25.19
N GLY A 157 3.91 14.32 -24.56
CA GLY A 157 3.92 12.95 -24.06
C GLY A 157 4.19 11.85 -25.09
N LYS A 158 4.56 12.20 -26.33
CA LYS A 158 4.87 11.18 -27.37
C LYS A 158 6.21 10.50 -27.09
N ASN A 159 7.22 11.30 -26.70
CA ASN A 159 8.54 10.81 -26.33
C ASN A 159 8.95 11.40 -24.98
N TRP A 160 9.72 10.60 -24.23
CA TRP A 160 10.18 10.96 -22.90
C TRP A 160 11.68 10.77 -22.74
N GLN A 161 12.32 11.72 -22.09
CA GLN A 161 13.74 11.68 -21.73
C GLN A 161 13.86 11.55 -20.23
N HIS A 162 14.66 10.60 -19.72
CA HIS A 162 15.03 10.53 -18.32
C HIS A 162 16.06 11.63 -17.99
N LEU A 163 15.80 12.38 -16.92
CA LEU A 163 16.62 13.55 -16.53
C LEU A 163 17.44 13.30 -15.25
N GLY A 164 17.50 12.09 -14.74
CA GLY A 164 18.26 11.77 -13.51
C GLY A 164 17.42 11.73 -12.25
N LEU A 165 18.07 11.88 -11.10
CA LEU A 165 17.51 11.71 -9.76
C LEU A 165 16.93 10.31 -9.52
N ALA A 166 17.60 9.28 -10.02
CA ALA A 166 17.08 7.90 -10.00
C ALA A 166 16.96 7.30 -8.58
N GLU A 167 17.78 7.75 -7.61
CA GLU A 167 17.69 7.36 -6.20
C GLU A 167 16.66 8.17 -5.41
N SER A 168 15.91 9.08 -6.05
CA SER A 168 14.87 9.85 -5.38
C SER A 168 13.72 9.00 -4.87
N HIS A 169 13.46 7.86 -5.49
CA HIS A 169 12.35 6.93 -5.31
C HIS A 169 10.97 7.58 -5.32
N HIS A 170 10.79 8.75 -4.69
CA HIS A 170 9.50 9.42 -4.59
C HIS A 170 9.67 10.92 -4.79
N ILE A 171 9.01 11.45 -5.82
CA ILE A 171 8.95 12.89 -6.10
C ILE A 171 7.68 13.46 -5.48
N GLY A 172 7.83 14.53 -4.68
CA GLY A 172 6.72 15.16 -3.97
C GLY A 172 6.04 16.26 -4.75
N ASP A 173 6.83 17.06 -5.49
CA ASP A 173 6.34 18.22 -6.24
C ASP A 173 7.39 18.69 -7.25
N ILE A 174 6.95 19.34 -8.35
CA ILE A 174 7.79 19.96 -9.37
C ILE A 174 7.31 21.39 -9.63
N LYS A 175 8.18 22.37 -9.52
CA LYS A 175 7.88 23.76 -9.89
C LYS A 175 8.72 24.19 -11.05
N LEU A 176 8.08 24.68 -12.11
CA LEU A 176 8.72 25.25 -13.28
C LEU A 176 8.88 26.75 -13.11
N HIS A 177 10.01 27.27 -13.55
CA HIS A 177 10.20 28.74 -13.60
C HIS A 177 9.22 29.35 -14.63
N PRO A 178 8.51 30.44 -14.29
CA PRO A 178 7.41 30.95 -15.13
C PRO A 178 7.81 31.50 -16.49
N THR A 179 9.10 31.84 -16.68
CA THR A 179 9.61 32.45 -17.91
C THR A 179 10.88 31.78 -18.45
N ASP A 180 11.61 31.02 -17.62
CA ASP A 180 12.81 30.29 -18.07
C ASP A 180 12.51 28.78 -18.13
N PRO A 181 12.39 28.20 -19.33
CA PRO A 181 12.03 26.79 -19.49
C PRO A 181 13.15 25.83 -19.07
N ASN A 182 14.35 26.31 -18.78
CA ASN A 182 15.49 25.52 -18.35
C ASN A 182 15.59 25.41 -16.81
N THR A 183 14.88 26.28 -16.09
CA THR A 183 14.94 26.30 -14.63
C THR A 183 13.71 25.59 -14.02
N ALA A 184 13.99 24.62 -13.14
CA ALA A 184 12.98 23.88 -12.38
C ALA A 184 13.48 23.48 -10.99
N TRP A 185 12.55 23.29 -10.06
CA TRP A 185 12.80 22.77 -8.71
C TRP A 185 12.00 21.50 -8.50
N VAL A 186 12.61 20.53 -7.84
CA VAL A 186 12.02 19.21 -7.57
C VAL A 186 12.09 18.91 -6.08
N ALA A 187 10.94 18.62 -5.49
CA ALA A 187 10.82 18.11 -4.13
C ALA A 187 11.07 16.61 -4.11
N VAL A 188 12.12 16.18 -3.43
CA VAL A 188 12.54 14.79 -3.36
C VAL A 188 12.31 14.24 -1.96
N LEU A 189 11.46 13.22 -1.84
CA LEU A 189 11.16 12.53 -0.59
C LEU A 189 12.20 11.49 -0.21
N GLY A 190 12.90 10.91 -1.19
CA GLY A 190 13.84 9.80 -0.99
C GLY A 190 13.15 8.45 -0.77
N HIS A 191 13.93 7.46 -0.38
CA HIS A 191 13.45 6.10 -0.12
C HIS A 191 12.37 6.05 0.95
N LEU A 192 11.42 5.13 0.81
CA LEU A 192 10.38 4.93 1.81
C LEU A 192 10.82 3.92 2.88
N TYR A 193 11.45 2.82 2.45
CA TYR A 193 11.77 1.67 3.32
C TYR A 193 13.24 1.62 3.75
N SER A 194 14.03 2.59 3.36
CA SER A 194 15.44 2.73 3.78
C SER A 194 15.83 4.20 3.88
N THR A 195 16.99 4.47 4.47
CA THR A 195 17.57 5.81 4.47
C THR A 195 18.40 6.02 3.23
N ASN A 196 18.39 7.23 2.67
CA ASN A 196 19.28 7.64 1.59
C ASN A 196 19.54 9.15 1.64
N GLU A 197 20.55 9.60 0.91
CA GLU A 197 20.91 11.00 0.89
C GLU A 197 20.26 11.79 -0.25
N GLU A 198 19.66 11.14 -1.24
CA GLU A 198 18.96 11.83 -2.33
C GLU A 198 17.56 12.25 -1.86
N ARG A 199 17.54 13.32 -1.04
CA ARG A 199 16.38 13.90 -0.39
C ARG A 199 16.50 15.43 -0.35
N GLY A 200 15.36 16.11 -0.27
CA GLY A 200 15.29 17.55 -0.12
C GLY A 200 14.84 18.27 -1.36
N VAL A 201 15.43 19.43 -1.67
CA VAL A 201 15.10 20.20 -2.88
C VAL A 201 16.27 20.15 -3.84
N TYR A 202 15.96 19.80 -5.09
CA TYR A 202 16.89 19.84 -6.20
C TYR A 202 16.49 20.93 -7.20
N LYS A 203 17.49 21.62 -7.75
CA LYS A 203 17.34 22.68 -8.75
C LYS A 203 18.11 22.35 -10.00
N THR A 204 17.53 22.61 -11.15
CA THR A 204 18.23 22.67 -12.45
C THR A 204 18.11 24.07 -13.06
N THR A 205 19.07 24.45 -13.85
CA THR A 205 19.07 25.70 -14.69
C THR A 205 19.42 25.40 -16.13
N ASP A 206 19.47 24.13 -16.52
CA ASP A 206 19.87 23.67 -17.87
C ASP A 206 18.89 22.63 -18.44
N GLY A 207 17.63 22.69 -18.00
CA GLY A 207 16.57 21.80 -18.50
C GLY A 207 16.68 20.37 -17.99
N GLY A 208 17.30 20.17 -16.83
CA GLY A 208 17.44 18.86 -16.18
C GLY A 208 18.67 18.07 -16.59
N ALA A 209 19.61 18.67 -17.35
CA ALA A 209 20.87 18.04 -17.70
C ALA A 209 21.77 17.86 -16.47
N ASN A 210 21.73 18.81 -15.53
CA ASN A 210 22.42 18.77 -14.25
C ASN A 210 21.49 19.18 -13.12
N TRP A 211 21.69 18.58 -11.94
CA TRP A 211 20.92 18.84 -10.73
C TRP A 211 21.82 19.27 -9.59
N GLN A 212 21.43 20.34 -8.89
CA GLN A 212 22.05 20.77 -7.65
C GLN A 212 21.09 20.53 -6.49
N ARG A 213 21.51 19.78 -5.47
CA ARG A 213 20.77 19.66 -4.22
C ARG A 213 20.97 20.95 -3.40
N THR A 214 19.93 21.77 -3.28
CA THR A 214 20.00 23.09 -2.64
C THR A 214 19.48 23.08 -1.21
N LEU A 215 18.62 22.13 -0.84
CA LEU A 215 18.17 21.91 0.53
C LEU A 215 18.32 20.44 0.91
N PHE A 216 19.02 20.19 2.00
CA PHE A 216 19.14 18.87 2.63
C PHE A 216 19.09 19.03 4.15
N VAL A 217 18.27 18.24 4.82
CA VAL A 217 18.14 18.25 6.28
C VAL A 217 18.85 17.06 6.90
N ASN A 218 18.45 15.85 6.54
CA ASN A 218 19.10 14.58 6.91
C ASN A 218 18.59 13.44 6.01
N ASN A 219 19.13 12.23 6.21
CA ASN A 219 18.83 11.04 5.39
C ASN A 219 17.45 10.38 5.67
N GLN A 220 16.60 11.00 6.49
CA GLN A 220 15.22 10.58 6.77
C GLN A 220 14.20 11.67 6.44
N THR A 221 14.64 12.91 6.14
CA THR A 221 13.76 14.06 5.90
C THR A 221 13.83 14.48 4.45
N GLY A 222 12.74 14.31 3.73
CA GLY A 222 12.60 14.73 2.33
C GLY A 222 11.66 15.92 2.17
N CYS A 223 11.65 16.51 0.97
CA CYS A 223 10.69 17.55 0.61
C CYS A 223 9.44 16.92 0.02
N VAL A 224 8.25 17.28 0.53
CA VAL A 224 6.96 16.71 0.11
C VAL A 224 6.12 17.69 -0.71
N ASP A 225 6.35 19.00 -0.55
CA ASP A 225 5.56 20.02 -1.21
C ASP A 225 6.38 21.29 -1.42
N LEU A 226 6.15 22.01 -2.51
CA LEU A 226 6.81 23.26 -2.87
C LEU A 226 5.76 24.34 -3.22
N ALA A 227 5.96 25.55 -2.75
CA ALA A 227 5.17 26.68 -3.19
C ALA A 227 6.10 27.79 -3.72
N MET A 228 5.71 28.44 -4.80
CA MET A 228 6.44 29.56 -5.40
C MET A 228 5.65 30.84 -5.20
N HIS A 229 6.37 31.92 -4.95
CA HIS A 229 5.78 33.24 -4.94
C HIS A 229 5.18 33.57 -6.33
N PRO A 230 3.96 34.09 -6.40
CA PRO A 230 3.21 34.16 -7.66
C PRO A 230 3.82 35.06 -8.73
N THR A 231 4.59 36.07 -8.34
CA THR A 231 5.21 37.05 -9.25
C THR A 231 6.73 37.17 -9.13
N ASP A 232 7.33 36.53 -8.14
CA ASP A 232 8.79 36.55 -7.92
C ASP A 232 9.32 35.12 -7.73
N PRO A 233 9.82 34.48 -8.80
CA PRO A 233 10.33 33.11 -8.74
C PRO A 233 11.62 32.97 -7.93
N SER A 234 12.24 34.07 -7.45
CA SER A 234 13.32 33.98 -6.48
C SER A 234 12.87 33.54 -5.11
N THR A 235 11.59 33.71 -4.77
CA THR A 235 11.01 33.34 -3.48
C THR A 235 10.25 32.01 -3.57
N LEU A 236 10.72 31.00 -2.83
CA LEU A 236 10.14 29.68 -2.76
C LEU A 236 9.97 29.20 -1.31
N TYR A 237 9.04 28.29 -1.12
CA TYR A 237 8.78 27.60 0.14
C TYR A 237 8.86 26.11 -0.06
N ALA A 238 9.49 25.40 0.89
CA ALA A 238 9.63 23.95 0.89
C ALA A 238 9.10 23.34 2.20
N ALA A 239 8.18 22.40 2.08
CA ALA A 239 7.68 21.63 3.18
C ALA A 239 8.52 20.35 3.33
N MET A 240 9.31 20.29 4.40
CA MET A 240 10.16 19.15 4.71
C MET A 240 9.45 18.21 5.68
N TRP A 241 9.51 16.90 5.41
CA TRP A 241 8.83 15.86 6.16
C TRP A 241 9.78 14.73 6.56
N GLN A 242 9.92 14.52 7.86
CA GLN A 242 10.66 13.40 8.45
C GLN A 242 9.75 12.19 8.54
N ARG A 243 10.16 11.07 7.91
CA ARG A 243 9.45 9.80 7.93
C ARG A 243 10.40 8.62 7.83
N SER A 244 9.98 7.48 8.39
CA SER A 244 10.61 6.18 8.13
C SER A 244 9.58 5.07 8.15
N ARG A 245 9.74 4.07 7.28
CA ARG A 245 8.82 2.94 7.19
C ARG A 245 9.57 1.61 7.13
N GLU A 246 9.09 0.68 7.92
CA GLU A 246 9.47 -0.73 7.90
C GLU A 246 8.19 -1.57 7.75
N ALA A 247 8.31 -2.84 7.45
CA ALA A 247 7.15 -3.72 7.30
C ALA A 247 6.25 -3.76 8.55
N TRP A 248 6.85 -3.60 9.74
CA TRP A 248 6.17 -3.64 11.05
C TRP A 248 5.98 -2.29 11.72
N LYS A 249 6.62 -1.22 11.20
CA LYS A 249 6.62 0.09 11.86
C LYS A 249 6.58 1.23 10.84
N PHE A 250 5.75 2.21 11.11
CA PHE A 250 5.74 3.46 10.35
C PHE A 250 5.85 4.65 11.31
N GLU A 251 6.88 5.46 11.14
CA GLU A 251 7.06 6.75 11.80
C GLU A 251 6.79 7.85 10.77
N GLU A 252 5.73 8.60 11.01
CA GLU A 252 5.19 9.59 10.07
C GLU A 252 5.39 11.03 10.53
N SER A 253 6.12 11.25 11.63
CA SER A 253 6.37 12.56 12.19
C SER A 253 7.76 12.65 12.82
N GLY A 254 8.30 13.87 12.88
CA GLY A 254 9.58 14.07 13.54
C GLY A 254 9.99 15.54 13.65
N PRO A 255 10.99 15.86 14.50
CA PRO A 255 11.42 17.24 14.78
C PRO A 255 12.13 17.92 13.60
N ALA A 256 12.58 17.13 12.62
CA ALA A 256 13.21 17.67 11.42
C ALA A 256 12.19 18.10 10.36
N SER A 257 10.90 17.75 10.52
CA SER A 257 9.83 18.32 9.70
C SER A 257 9.72 19.83 9.91
N GLY A 258 9.28 20.54 8.86
CA GLY A 258 9.09 21.99 8.96
C GLY A 258 9.09 22.68 7.62
N ILE A 259 8.87 23.99 7.63
CA ILE A 259 8.81 24.84 6.45
C ILE A 259 10.10 25.63 6.32
N TYR A 260 10.63 25.65 5.11
CA TYR A 260 11.83 26.40 4.73
C TYR A 260 11.47 27.41 3.63
N LYS A 261 12.16 28.56 3.63
CA LYS A 261 12.01 29.62 2.63
C LYS A 261 13.33 29.95 1.99
N SER A 262 13.31 30.15 0.70
CA SER A 262 14.39 30.76 -0.09
C SER A 262 13.93 32.10 -0.64
N VAL A 263 14.86 33.04 -0.79
CA VAL A 263 14.65 34.37 -1.41
C VAL A 263 15.68 34.63 -2.51
N ASP A 264 16.40 33.61 -2.95
CA ASP A 264 17.46 33.68 -3.95
C ASP A 264 17.32 32.64 -5.08
N GLY A 265 16.07 32.30 -5.38
CA GLY A 265 15.73 31.31 -6.41
C GLY A 265 16.07 29.88 -6.01
N GLY A 266 15.97 29.57 -4.73
CA GLY A 266 16.19 28.22 -4.21
C GLY A 266 17.67 27.84 -4.08
N ASN A 267 18.61 28.79 -4.08
CA ASN A 267 20.04 28.50 -3.88
C ASN A 267 20.37 28.31 -2.39
N THR A 268 19.75 29.11 -1.49
CA THR A 268 19.87 28.97 -0.04
C THR A 268 18.48 28.96 0.62
N TRP A 269 18.39 28.34 1.81
CA TRP A 269 17.13 28.11 2.51
C TRP A 269 17.25 28.40 4.00
N SER A 270 16.24 29.03 4.57
CA SER A 270 16.11 29.29 5.99
C SER A 270 14.86 28.62 6.56
N LYS A 271 14.95 27.94 7.70
CA LYS A 271 13.78 27.37 8.37
C LYS A 271 12.93 28.49 8.98
N ILE A 272 11.68 28.61 8.54
CA ILE A 272 10.71 29.64 8.97
C ILE A 272 9.62 29.12 9.90
N SER A 273 9.64 27.83 10.20
CA SER A 273 8.74 27.15 11.17
C SER A 273 9.49 26.77 12.46
N GLY A 274 10.53 27.52 12.81
CA GLY A 274 11.32 27.28 14.02
C GLY A 274 10.73 27.93 15.28
N ALA A 275 11.47 27.82 16.37
CA ALA A 275 11.11 28.38 17.66
C ALA A 275 10.79 29.88 17.57
N GLY A 276 9.67 30.26 18.15
CA GLY A 276 9.20 31.65 18.15
C GLY A 276 8.46 32.10 16.88
N SER A 277 8.38 31.24 15.84
CA SER A 277 7.62 31.56 14.61
C SER A 277 6.11 31.51 14.80
N GLY A 278 5.62 30.83 15.86
CA GLY A 278 4.20 30.55 16.05
C GLY A 278 3.68 29.32 15.30
N PHE A 279 4.53 28.63 14.53
CA PHE A 279 4.21 27.33 13.96
C PHE A 279 4.35 26.22 15.00
N MET A 280 3.72 25.06 14.74
CA MET A 280 3.86 23.88 15.59
C MET A 280 5.33 23.45 15.76
N GLU A 281 5.71 23.07 16.97
CA GLU A 281 7.05 22.61 17.32
C GLU A 281 7.05 21.19 17.91
N GLY A 282 8.20 20.54 17.92
CA GLY A 282 8.43 19.25 18.56
C GLY A 282 8.51 18.07 17.58
N ASN A 283 8.31 16.85 18.13
CA ASN A 283 8.53 15.59 17.41
C ASN A 283 7.24 15.00 16.81
N LYS A 284 6.14 15.73 16.84
CA LYS A 284 4.82 15.29 16.33
C LYS A 284 4.39 16.00 15.06
N ILE A 285 5.33 16.65 14.39
CA ILE A 285 5.11 17.32 13.10
C ILE A 285 5.16 16.27 12.01
N GLY A 286 4.00 15.95 11.45
CA GLY A 286 3.83 15.03 10.32
C GLY A 286 4.02 15.72 8.96
N ARG A 287 3.28 15.26 7.96
CA ARG A 287 3.28 15.80 6.60
C ARG A 287 2.72 17.23 6.59
N ILE A 288 3.31 18.10 5.77
CA ILE A 288 2.94 19.51 5.62
C ILE A 288 2.61 19.77 4.16
N GLY A 289 1.48 20.43 3.89
CA GLY A 289 1.17 21.07 2.61
C GLY A 289 1.27 22.57 2.75
N ILE A 290 1.68 23.28 1.67
CA ILE A 290 1.90 24.73 1.68
C ILE A 290 1.41 25.39 0.40
N THR A 291 0.81 26.58 0.53
CA THR A 291 0.36 27.37 -0.62
C THR A 291 0.49 28.86 -0.35
N VAL A 292 0.75 29.62 -1.42
CA VAL A 292 0.83 31.10 -1.38
C VAL A 292 -0.40 31.67 -2.12
N PHE A 293 -1.08 32.62 -1.52
CA PHE A 293 -2.20 33.28 -2.19
C PHE A 293 -1.74 34.15 -3.36
N PRO A 294 -2.20 33.92 -4.60
CA PRO A 294 -1.71 34.61 -5.77
C PRO A 294 -1.91 36.14 -5.76
N GLY A 295 -2.96 36.64 -5.10
CA GLY A 295 -3.25 38.06 -5.01
C GLY A 295 -2.47 38.84 -3.96
N ASN A 296 -1.82 38.15 -3.01
CA ASN A 296 -0.97 38.72 -1.97
C ASN A 296 0.07 37.70 -1.49
N ALA A 297 1.27 37.80 -1.96
CA ALA A 297 2.36 36.87 -1.70
C ALA A 297 2.85 36.83 -0.22
N ASN A 298 2.45 37.80 0.60
CA ASN A 298 2.67 37.75 2.05
C ASN A 298 1.69 36.81 2.75
N LEU A 299 0.59 36.45 2.10
CA LEU A 299 -0.41 35.54 2.63
C LEU A 299 -0.06 34.11 2.25
N VAL A 300 0.43 33.37 3.23
CA VAL A 300 0.84 31.96 3.08
C VAL A 300 0.01 31.10 3.99
N TYR A 301 -0.51 29.99 3.47
CA TYR A 301 -1.23 28.98 4.24
C TYR A 301 -0.43 27.67 4.28
N ALA A 302 -0.52 26.98 5.41
CA ALA A 302 0.03 25.65 5.57
C ALA A 302 -0.98 24.74 6.28
N VAL A 303 -1.08 23.50 5.86
CA VAL A 303 -1.77 22.43 6.59
C VAL A 303 -0.75 21.46 7.13
N VAL A 304 -0.92 21.00 8.37
CA VAL A 304 -0.01 20.03 9.00
C VAL A 304 -0.78 18.88 9.61
N ASP A 305 -0.24 17.70 9.45
CA ASP A 305 -0.65 16.51 10.20
C ASP A 305 0.00 16.54 11.58
N ASN A 306 -0.80 16.87 12.60
CA ASN A 306 -0.37 16.96 13.99
C ASN A 306 -0.57 15.61 14.69
N ASN A 307 0.49 14.87 14.86
CA ASN A 307 0.51 13.55 15.49
C ASN A 307 0.53 13.59 17.03
N THR A 308 0.20 14.73 17.64
CA THR A 308 0.10 14.84 19.09
C THR A 308 -1.11 14.04 19.59
N PRO A 309 -0.90 13.04 20.49
CA PRO A 309 -2.02 12.30 21.04
C PRO A 309 -2.98 13.22 21.81
N LEU A 310 -4.26 13.09 21.53
CA LEU A 310 -5.29 13.77 22.33
C LEU A 310 -5.37 13.11 23.72
N PRO A 311 -5.65 13.90 24.77
CA PRO A 311 -5.96 13.36 26.08
C PRO A 311 -7.13 12.38 25.95
N GLY A 312 -6.95 11.14 26.40
CA GLY A 312 -8.01 10.15 26.39
C GLY A 312 -9.28 10.75 27.00
N LYS A 313 -10.42 10.63 26.33
CA LYS A 313 -11.71 11.00 26.91
C LYS A 313 -11.85 10.22 28.21
N LYS A 314 -11.87 10.91 29.36
CA LYS A 314 -12.38 10.31 30.59
C LYS A 314 -13.84 10.00 30.35
N GLU A 315 -14.15 8.78 29.95
CA GLU A 315 -15.53 8.31 29.97
C GLU A 315 -15.96 8.20 31.44
N THR A 316 -16.52 9.27 31.93
CA THR A 316 -17.24 9.28 33.21
C THR A 316 -18.65 8.76 32.99
N THR A 317 -18.79 7.46 32.83
CA THR A 317 -20.09 6.82 33.02
C THR A 317 -19.98 5.86 34.19
N ASP A 318 -20.61 6.22 35.29
CA ASP A 318 -20.69 5.45 36.53
C ASP A 318 -21.32 4.04 36.39
N SER A 319 -21.73 3.66 35.19
CA SER A 319 -22.52 2.43 34.98
C SER A 319 -21.77 1.27 34.30
N VAL A 320 -20.70 1.48 33.51
CA VAL A 320 -19.99 0.42 32.78
C VAL A 320 -18.48 0.62 32.86
N TYR A 321 -17.73 -0.48 33.01
CA TYR A 321 -16.26 -0.43 32.97
C TYR A 321 -15.75 -0.14 31.55
N THR A 322 -14.62 0.58 31.44
CA THR A 322 -13.92 0.80 30.17
C THR A 322 -12.89 -0.29 29.93
N LYS A 323 -12.53 -0.56 28.67
CA LYS A 323 -11.52 -1.57 28.33
C LYS A 323 -10.13 -1.21 28.92
N GLU A 324 -9.81 0.07 28.98
CA GLU A 324 -8.52 0.58 29.49
C GLU A 324 -8.30 0.24 30.96
N LEU A 325 -9.36 0.12 31.75
CA LEU A 325 -9.28 -0.32 33.15
C LEU A 325 -8.57 -1.66 33.26
N PHE A 326 -8.91 -2.60 32.38
CA PHE A 326 -8.40 -3.96 32.45
C PHE A 326 -6.93 -4.10 32.06
N LYS A 327 -6.38 -3.13 31.31
CA LYS A 327 -4.97 -3.11 30.95
C LYS A 327 -4.04 -2.95 32.15
N THR A 328 -4.47 -2.18 33.17
CA THR A 328 -3.61 -1.72 34.27
C THR A 328 -4.10 -2.12 35.67
N ILE A 329 -5.32 -2.63 35.80
CA ILE A 329 -5.91 -3.01 37.11
C ILE A 329 -5.11 -4.13 37.76
N SER A 330 -4.89 -4.03 39.09
CA SER A 330 -4.27 -5.10 39.86
C SER A 330 -5.21 -6.31 39.99
N ILE A 331 -4.66 -7.50 40.23
CA ILE A 331 -5.47 -8.72 40.47
C ILE A 331 -6.38 -8.53 41.70
N ALA A 332 -5.88 -7.86 42.76
CA ALA A 332 -6.65 -7.60 43.95
C ALA A 332 -7.85 -6.68 43.69
N ASP A 333 -7.63 -5.58 42.97
CA ASP A 333 -8.71 -4.65 42.60
C ASP A 333 -9.70 -5.27 41.64
N PHE A 334 -9.23 -6.10 40.72
CA PHE A 334 -10.08 -6.84 39.79
C PHE A 334 -11.03 -7.78 40.52
N ALA A 335 -10.55 -8.48 41.57
CA ALA A 335 -11.38 -9.36 42.39
C ALA A 335 -12.53 -8.59 43.05
N ASN A 336 -12.33 -7.32 43.40
CA ASN A 336 -13.30 -6.45 44.06
C ASN A 336 -14.28 -5.75 43.11
N LEU A 337 -14.14 -5.89 41.78
CA LEU A 337 -15.07 -5.27 40.83
C LEU A 337 -16.51 -5.78 41.04
N ASN A 338 -17.49 -4.93 40.76
CA ASN A 338 -18.90 -5.29 40.82
C ASN A 338 -19.25 -6.28 39.68
N ASN A 339 -19.83 -7.45 40.06
CA ASN A 339 -20.12 -8.50 39.08
C ASN A 339 -21.17 -8.08 38.04
N ASN A 340 -22.21 -7.32 38.41
CA ASN A 340 -23.23 -6.88 37.47
C ASN A 340 -22.69 -5.90 36.42
N ARG A 341 -21.77 -5.03 36.83
CA ARG A 341 -21.07 -4.12 35.93
C ARG A 341 -20.11 -4.87 35.00
N LEU A 342 -19.39 -5.85 35.51
CA LEU A 342 -18.48 -6.67 34.72
C LEU A 342 -19.26 -7.52 33.71
N ASP A 343 -20.36 -8.15 34.12
CA ASP A 343 -21.25 -8.87 33.20
C ASP A 343 -21.86 -7.96 32.13
N SER A 344 -22.20 -6.72 32.49
CA SER A 344 -22.67 -5.71 31.53
C SER A 344 -21.59 -5.34 30.51
N PHE A 345 -20.35 -5.19 30.97
CA PHE A 345 -19.19 -4.97 30.10
C PHE A 345 -18.99 -6.13 29.13
N LEU A 346 -19.00 -7.38 29.62
CA LEU A 346 -18.83 -8.57 28.81
C LEU A 346 -19.92 -8.68 27.73
N ARG A 347 -21.19 -8.45 28.09
CA ARG A 347 -22.32 -8.47 27.15
C ARG A 347 -22.23 -7.38 26.11
N LYS A 348 -21.97 -6.13 26.53
CA LYS A 348 -21.83 -4.96 25.63
C LYS A 348 -20.74 -5.21 24.59
N ASN A 349 -19.66 -5.84 24.99
CA ASN A 349 -18.49 -6.11 24.14
C ASN A 349 -18.53 -7.51 23.49
N ARG A 350 -19.67 -8.18 23.50
CA ARG A 350 -19.94 -9.46 22.80
C ARG A 350 -18.98 -10.60 23.18
N PHE A 351 -18.54 -10.65 24.43
CA PHE A 351 -17.79 -11.82 24.90
C PHE A 351 -18.64 -13.08 24.79
N PRO A 352 -18.04 -14.26 24.50
CA PRO A 352 -18.76 -15.52 24.44
C PRO A 352 -19.56 -15.78 25.71
N ARG A 353 -20.76 -16.34 25.58
CA ARG A 353 -21.72 -16.49 26.69
C ARG A 353 -21.22 -17.36 27.85
N GLN A 354 -20.20 -18.22 27.61
CA GLN A 354 -19.56 -19.02 28.68
C GLN A 354 -18.76 -18.15 29.67
N HIS A 355 -18.43 -16.92 29.32
CA HIS A 355 -17.70 -16.01 30.19
C HIS A 355 -18.67 -15.11 30.97
N SER A 356 -18.61 -15.25 32.29
CA SER A 356 -19.32 -14.40 33.26
C SER A 356 -18.33 -13.72 34.19
N ALA A 357 -18.73 -12.68 34.88
CA ALA A 357 -17.91 -12.01 35.90
C ALA A 357 -17.35 -13.01 36.92
N SER A 358 -18.21 -13.95 37.37
CA SER A 358 -17.84 -15.01 38.32
C SER A 358 -16.78 -15.95 37.73
N SER A 359 -16.99 -16.45 36.49
CA SER A 359 -16.04 -17.40 35.86
C SER A 359 -14.68 -16.76 35.57
N ILE A 360 -14.68 -15.52 35.14
CA ILE A 360 -13.42 -14.79 34.84
C ILE A 360 -12.65 -14.46 36.12
N LYS A 361 -13.34 -13.97 37.18
CA LYS A 361 -12.69 -13.72 38.48
C LYS A 361 -12.07 -14.98 39.07
N LYS A 362 -12.76 -16.09 38.95
CA LYS A 362 -12.25 -17.40 39.36
C LYS A 362 -11.00 -17.77 38.57
N ALA A 363 -11.03 -17.64 37.25
CA ALA A 363 -9.89 -17.93 36.40
C ALA A 363 -8.68 -17.02 36.67
N VAL A 364 -8.91 -15.73 36.99
CA VAL A 364 -7.86 -14.79 37.42
C VAL A 364 -7.29 -15.17 38.77
N ALA A 365 -8.13 -15.55 39.74
CA ALA A 365 -7.67 -15.97 41.06
C ALA A 365 -6.86 -17.30 41.00
N GLU A 366 -7.20 -18.18 40.06
CA GLU A 366 -6.47 -19.43 39.80
C GLU A 366 -5.20 -19.23 38.95
N GLY A 367 -4.89 -17.99 38.53
CA GLY A 367 -3.73 -17.70 37.70
C GLY A 367 -3.84 -18.17 36.23
N LYS A 368 -5.05 -18.60 35.78
CA LYS A 368 -5.33 -19.06 34.42
C LYS A 368 -5.51 -17.88 33.44
N LEU A 369 -5.92 -16.72 33.95
CA LEU A 369 -6.10 -15.49 33.21
C LEU A 369 -5.45 -14.32 33.95
N THR A 370 -5.16 -13.26 33.20
CA THR A 370 -4.87 -11.95 33.78
C THR A 370 -6.03 -11.01 33.51
N PRO A 371 -6.24 -9.93 34.29
CA PRO A 371 -7.23 -8.91 33.96
C PRO A 371 -7.01 -8.32 32.55
N ALA A 372 -5.76 -8.18 32.11
CA ALA A 372 -5.39 -7.69 30.80
C ALA A 372 -5.95 -8.56 29.65
N ALA A 373 -6.24 -9.82 29.88
CA ALA A 373 -6.88 -10.68 28.88
C ALA A 373 -8.23 -10.12 28.35
N LEU A 374 -8.94 -9.34 29.18
CA LEU A 374 -10.18 -8.68 28.75
C LEU A 374 -9.90 -7.49 27.82
N TRP A 375 -8.78 -6.83 28.02
CA TRP A 375 -8.31 -5.78 27.11
C TRP A 375 -7.78 -6.40 25.82
N ASP A 376 -6.94 -7.43 25.91
CA ASP A 376 -6.39 -8.16 24.75
C ASP A 376 -7.49 -8.76 23.87
N TRP A 377 -8.58 -9.25 24.47
CA TRP A 377 -9.73 -9.76 23.72
C TRP A 377 -10.39 -8.72 22.83
N LEU A 378 -10.40 -7.48 23.28
CA LEU A 378 -11.00 -6.34 22.55
C LEU A 378 -9.98 -5.57 21.71
N ASP A 379 -8.70 -5.83 21.96
CA ASP A 379 -7.63 -5.25 21.16
C ASP A 379 -7.51 -6.09 19.89
N SER A 380 -8.02 -5.55 18.80
CA SER A 380 -7.68 -6.06 17.49
C SER A 380 -6.43 -5.29 17.03
N ASP A 381 -5.58 -5.91 16.22
CA ASP A 381 -4.45 -5.25 15.56
C ASP A 381 -4.85 -3.99 14.75
N ASP A 382 -6.14 -3.67 14.74
CA ASP A 382 -6.73 -2.44 14.20
C ASP A 382 -6.47 -1.19 15.07
N GLY A 383 -5.68 -1.30 16.13
CA GLY A 383 -5.34 -0.20 17.05
C GLY A 383 -4.76 1.06 16.38
N PHE A 384 -4.35 0.93 15.12
CA PHE A 384 -3.96 2.05 14.27
C PHE A 384 -5.10 3.05 14.03
N GLN A 385 -6.36 2.63 14.09
CA GLN A 385 -7.53 3.48 13.85
C GLN A 385 -8.06 4.17 15.12
N ASN A 386 -7.63 3.77 16.32
CA ASN A 386 -8.24 4.21 17.58
C ASN A 386 -7.39 5.18 18.41
N THR A 387 -6.22 5.57 17.94
CA THR A 387 -5.41 6.56 18.65
C THR A 387 -5.89 7.96 18.27
N GLY A 388 -6.66 8.63 19.12
CA GLY A 388 -7.05 10.03 18.89
C GLY A 388 -5.80 10.92 18.87
N ILE A 389 -5.53 11.56 17.74
CA ILE A 389 -4.49 12.58 17.57
C ILE A 389 -5.14 13.91 17.22
N ALA A 390 -4.38 15.01 17.32
CA ALA A 390 -4.86 16.34 16.95
C ALA A 390 -5.21 16.41 15.45
N GLY A 391 -4.49 15.70 14.61
CA GLY A 391 -4.78 15.53 13.18
C GLY A 391 -4.57 16.80 12.37
N CYS A 392 -5.54 17.19 11.56
CA CYS A 392 -5.44 18.33 10.65
C CYS A 392 -5.44 19.67 11.37
N GLU A 393 -4.37 20.43 11.22
CA GLU A 393 -4.29 21.83 11.64
C GLU A 393 -3.90 22.74 10.48
N VAL A 394 -4.54 23.91 10.38
CA VAL A 394 -4.25 24.93 9.38
C VAL A 394 -3.59 26.13 10.03
N TYR A 395 -2.50 26.59 9.43
CA TYR A 395 -1.75 27.76 9.83
C TYR A 395 -1.78 28.82 8.73
N VAL A 396 -1.76 30.08 9.13
CA VAL A 396 -1.70 31.25 8.23
C VAL A 396 -0.58 32.19 8.66
N SER A 397 0.15 32.69 7.67
CA SER A 397 1.09 33.80 7.82
C SER A 397 0.64 34.97 6.95
N GLN A 398 0.79 36.20 7.43
CA GLN A 398 0.50 37.44 6.71
C GLN A 398 1.74 38.24 6.35
N ASP A 399 2.92 37.69 6.65
CA ASP A 399 4.21 38.33 6.46
C ASP A 399 5.22 37.43 5.71
N GLY A 400 4.67 36.60 4.81
CA GLY A 400 5.49 35.73 3.96
C GLY A 400 6.21 34.64 4.70
N GLY A 401 5.63 34.12 5.79
CA GLY A 401 6.14 33.00 6.56
C GLY A 401 7.03 33.39 7.75
N ALA A 402 7.22 34.67 8.05
CA ALA A 402 8.02 35.09 9.21
C ALA A 402 7.33 34.73 10.54
N HIS A 403 6.01 34.93 10.62
CA HIS A 403 5.21 34.53 11.76
C HIS A 403 3.98 33.74 11.31
N TRP A 404 3.62 32.73 12.13
CA TRP A 404 2.51 31.83 11.87
C TRP A 404 1.48 31.89 12.97
N LYS A 405 0.21 31.76 12.63
CA LYS A 405 -0.89 31.64 13.54
C LYS A 405 -1.74 30.46 13.13
N LYS A 406 -2.11 29.60 14.09
CA LYS A 406 -3.13 28.59 13.88
C LYS A 406 -4.44 29.25 13.48
N ALA A 407 -4.98 28.91 12.32
CA ALA A 407 -6.17 29.52 11.76
C ALA A 407 -7.43 28.86 12.29
N ASN A 408 -7.51 27.52 12.28
CA ASN A 408 -8.70 26.80 12.67
C ASN A 408 -8.97 26.88 14.17
N GLU A 409 -10.19 27.29 14.51
CA GLU A 409 -10.67 27.44 15.88
C GLU A 409 -11.08 26.09 16.49
N LYS A 410 -11.60 25.18 15.67
CA LYS A 410 -12.06 23.84 16.07
C LYS A 410 -11.19 22.76 15.44
N PRO A 411 -11.08 21.58 16.09
CA PRO A 411 -10.41 20.42 15.47
C PRO A 411 -11.04 20.07 14.12
N ILE A 412 -10.20 19.70 13.14
CA ILE A 412 -10.60 19.27 11.81
C ILE A 412 -10.27 17.78 11.69
N SER A 413 -11.27 16.92 11.53
CA SER A 413 -11.12 15.45 11.59
C SER A 413 -10.95 14.78 10.21
N ILE A 414 -10.45 15.52 9.20
CA ILE A 414 -10.35 14.97 7.83
C ILE A 414 -9.17 14.02 7.63
N PHE A 415 -8.22 13.98 8.56
CA PHE A 415 -7.07 13.08 8.45
C PHE A 415 -7.21 11.80 9.27
N ASN A 416 -7.92 11.86 10.42
CA ASN A 416 -7.83 10.83 11.45
C ASN A 416 -6.35 10.54 11.76
N THR A 417 -5.86 9.31 11.53
CA THR A 417 -4.45 8.90 11.64
C THR A 417 -3.77 8.71 10.29
N TYR A 418 -4.31 9.29 9.21
CA TYR A 418 -3.81 9.12 7.84
C TYR A 418 -3.29 10.43 7.23
N GLY A 419 -2.87 11.40 8.06
CA GLY A 419 -2.31 12.66 7.56
C GLY A 419 -1.11 12.48 6.65
N TYR A 420 -0.35 11.41 6.83
CA TYR A 420 0.74 11.00 5.95
C TYR A 420 0.29 10.72 4.50
N TYR A 421 -0.99 10.41 4.32
CA TYR A 421 -1.61 10.08 3.04
C TYR A 421 -2.18 11.31 2.34
N PHE A 422 -2.52 12.35 3.11
CA PHE A 422 -3.20 13.57 2.66
C PHE A 422 -2.32 14.83 2.79
N ALA A 423 -2.78 15.81 3.54
CA ALA A 423 -2.12 17.08 3.83
C ALA A 423 -1.80 17.93 2.59
N LYS A 424 -2.82 18.16 1.72
CA LYS A 424 -2.77 19.11 0.62
C LYS A 424 -3.67 20.32 0.94
N ILE A 425 -3.20 21.54 0.58
CA ILE A 425 -3.89 22.81 0.79
C ILE A 425 -3.81 23.67 -0.46
N TYR A 426 -4.91 24.33 -0.83
CA TYR A 426 -4.98 25.20 -1.99
C TYR A 426 -5.74 26.48 -1.62
N THR A 427 -5.41 27.58 -2.32
CA THR A 427 -6.15 28.84 -2.19
C THR A 427 -6.94 29.12 -3.46
N SER A 428 -8.04 29.87 -3.31
CA SER A 428 -8.63 30.60 -4.44
C SER A 428 -7.59 31.53 -5.07
N HIS A 429 -7.78 31.87 -6.33
CA HIS A 429 -6.93 32.85 -7.01
C HIS A 429 -7.39 34.30 -6.82
N THR A 430 -8.64 34.52 -6.41
CA THR A 430 -9.25 35.86 -6.32
C THR A 430 -9.70 36.22 -4.92
N ASN A 431 -9.97 35.24 -4.04
CA ASN A 431 -10.47 35.45 -2.69
C ASN A 431 -9.47 34.96 -1.62
N PRO A 432 -8.81 35.83 -0.86
CA PRO A 432 -7.81 35.47 0.14
C PRO A 432 -8.38 34.61 1.30
N ASP A 433 -9.66 34.72 1.58
CA ASP A 433 -10.33 33.99 2.65
C ASP A 433 -10.82 32.60 2.22
N LYS A 434 -10.72 32.27 0.92
CA LYS A 434 -11.19 30.99 0.38
C LYS A 434 -10.03 30.00 0.25
N VAL A 435 -10.05 28.98 1.12
CA VAL A 435 -8.98 27.97 1.26
C VAL A 435 -9.57 26.59 1.21
N PHE A 436 -8.94 25.68 0.50
CA PHE A 436 -9.34 24.27 0.36
C PHE A 436 -8.32 23.36 1.05
N ILE A 437 -8.81 22.34 1.73
CA ILE A 437 -7.97 21.28 2.31
C ILE A 437 -8.52 19.92 1.89
N LEU A 438 -7.62 18.99 1.65
CA LEU A 438 -7.92 17.64 1.19
C LEU A 438 -7.55 16.60 2.24
N GLY A 439 -8.42 15.59 2.37
CA GLY A 439 -8.27 14.46 3.28
C GLY A 439 -9.31 13.40 2.91
N PHE A 440 -9.88 12.69 3.88
CA PHE A 440 -11.01 11.79 3.64
C PHE A 440 -12.18 12.52 2.95
N THR A 441 -12.33 13.80 3.23
CA THR A 441 -13.28 14.70 2.57
C THR A 441 -12.53 15.91 2.02
N ALA A 442 -13.06 16.49 0.93
CA ALA A 442 -12.64 17.79 0.44
C ALA A 442 -13.43 18.90 1.17
N GLN A 443 -12.72 19.85 1.74
CA GLN A 443 -13.33 20.92 2.53
C GLN A 443 -12.90 22.31 2.06
N VAL A 444 -13.78 23.28 2.21
CA VAL A 444 -13.52 24.70 1.91
C VAL A 444 -13.78 25.58 3.14
N SER A 445 -12.89 26.51 3.35
CA SER A 445 -13.07 27.68 4.22
C SER A 445 -13.37 28.89 3.35
N THR A 446 -14.26 29.79 3.84
CA THR A 446 -14.53 31.11 3.25
C THR A 446 -14.24 32.24 4.24
N ASN A 447 -13.48 31.93 5.30
CA ASN A 447 -13.14 32.86 6.38
C ASN A 447 -11.66 32.76 6.81
N GLY A 448 -10.77 32.51 5.86
CA GLY A 448 -9.32 32.47 6.09
C GLY A 448 -8.86 31.30 6.91
N GLY A 449 -9.50 30.13 6.78
CA GLY A 449 -9.13 28.90 7.47
C GLY A 449 -9.65 28.76 8.90
N LYS A 450 -10.51 29.67 9.38
CA LYS A 450 -11.07 29.59 10.75
C LYS A 450 -12.05 28.44 10.93
N SER A 451 -12.85 28.16 9.91
CA SER A 451 -13.77 27.03 9.87
C SER A 451 -13.87 26.48 8.46
N PHE A 452 -14.22 25.19 8.36
CA PHE A 452 -14.30 24.46 7.09
C PHE A 452 -15.63 23.75 6.95
N THR A 453 -16.10 23.63 5.71
CA THR A 453 -17.30 22.88 5.32
C THR A 453 -16.96 21.91 4.20
N THR A 454 -17.54 20.71 4.27
CA THR A 454 -17.37 19.67 3.25
C THR A 454 -18.05 20.06 1.94
N ILE A 455 -17.35 19.88 0.82
CA ILE A 455 -17.84 20.18 -0.53
C ILE A 455 -18.05 18.94 -1.40
N ASP A 456 -17.49 17.79 -1.04
CA ASP A 456 -17.78 16.53 -1.73
C ASP A 456 -19.20 16.06 -1.47
N LYS A 457 -19.74 15.25 -2.39
CA LYS A 457 -21.11 14.75 -2.39
C LYS A 457 -21.09 13.23 -2.54
N GLU A 458 -22.25 12.59 -2.49
CA GLU A 458 -22.44 11.15 -2.58
C GLU A 458 -21.86 10.50 -3.86
N ASN A 459 -21.73 11.27 -4.94
CA ASN A 459 -21.14 10.82 -6.21
C ASN A 459 -19.65 11.15 -6.35
N VAL A 460 -19.01 11.61 -5.28
CA VAL A 460 -17.57 11.88 -5.20
C VAL A 460 -16.95 10.86 -4.27
N HIS A 461 -15.93 10.16 -4.73
CA HIS A 461 -15.19 9.21 -3.89
C HIS A 461 -14.43 9.95 -2.77
N ALA A 462 -14.31 9.32 -1.61
CA ALA A 462 -13.45 9.81 -0.55
C ALA A 462 -11.95 9.80 -0.94
N ASP A 463 -11.10 10.24 -0.01
CA ASP A 463 -9.64 10.19 -0.13
C ASP A 463 -9.11 11.07 -1.27
N HIS A 464 -9.11 12.38 -0.99
CA HIS A 464 -8.76 13.43 -1.95
C HIS A 464 -7.28 13.78 -1.88
N HIS A 465 -6.60 13.83 -3.06
CA HIS A 465 -5.15 14.06 -3.15
C HIS A 465 -4.77 15.23 -4.04
N ALA A 466 -5.59 15.58 -5.02
CA ALA A 466 -5.32 16.63 -5.98
C ALA A 466 -6.52 17.55 -6.16
N LEU A 467 -6.25 18.84 -6.31
CA LEU A 467 -7.27 19.85 -6.63
C LEU A 467 -6.69 20.91 -7.54
N TRP A 468 -7.27 21.06 -8.70
CA TRP A 468 -7.01 22.24 -9.54
C TRP A 468 -8.13 23.25 -9.34
N VAL A 469 -7.77 24.50 -9.03
CA VAL A 469 -8.68 25.64 -8.87
C VAL A 469 -8.54 26.54 -10.07
N ASN A 470 -9.62 26.78 -10.82
CA ASN A 470 -9.57 27.60 -12.03
C ASN A 470 -9.18 29.06 -11.69
N PRO A 471 -8.06 29.58 -12.25
CA PRO A 471 -7.58 30.93 -11.94
C PRO A 471 -8.53 32.05 -12.39
N LYS A 472 -9.44 31.75 -13.33
CA LYS A 472 -10.39 32.72 -13.88
C LYS A 472 -11.79 32.58 -13.29
N LYS A 473 -12.09 31.43 -12.64
CA LYS A 473 -13.41 31.14 -12.07
C LYS A 473 -13.30 30.21 -10.86
N ASP A 474 -13.19 30.77 -9.69
CA ASP A 474 -12.96 30.06 -8.40
C ASP A 474 -14.01 28.96 -8.09
N SER A 475 -15.18 29.01 -8.73
CA SER A 475 -16.22 27.98 -8.56
C SER A 475 -16.02 26.77 -9.46
N HIS A 476 -15.06 26.81 -10.38
CA HIS A 476 -14.69 25.68 -11.23
C HIS A 476 -13.49 24.96 -10.61
N LEU A 477 -13.70 23.74 -10.21
CA LEU A 477 -12.70 22.87 -9.57
C LEU A 477 -12.61 21.53 -10.32
N ILE A 478 -11.39 20.99 -10.42
CA ILE A 478 -11.12 19.61 -10.86
C ILE A 478 -10.47 18.89 -9.69
N ASN A 479 -11.10 17.86 -9.18
CA ASN A 479 -10.67 17.11 -7.99
C ASN A 479 -10.24 15.70 -8.36
N GLY A 480 -9.09 15.27 -7.84
CA GLY A 480 -8.56 13.92 -7.93
C GLY A 480 -8.64 13.20 -6.58
N ASN A 481 -9.17 11.97 -6.61
CA ASN A 481 -9.37 11.13 -5.43
C ASN A 481 -9.07 9.66 -5.76
N ASP A 482 -9.28 8.74 -4.80
CA ASP A 482 -9.03 7.31 -5.01
C ASP A 482 -10.03 6.63 -5.95
N GLY A 483 -11.11 7.30 -6.31
CA GLY A 483 -12.08 6.85 -7.31
C GLY A 483 -11.93 7.50 -8.69
N GLY A 484 -10.95 8.41 -8.88
CA GLY A 484 -10.69 9.08 -10.16
C GLY A 484 -10.87 10.59 -10.11
N VAL A 485 -11.47 11.18 -11.14
CA VAL A 485 -11.60 12.63 -11.33
C VAL A 485 -13.04 13.08 -11.26
N ASN A 486 -13.29 14.12 -10.51
CA ASN A 486 -14.59 14.81 -10.41
C ASN A 486 -14.45 16.29 -10.75
N LEU A 487 -15.45 16.87 -11.41
CA LEU A 487 -15.48 18.27 -11.80
C LEU A 487 -16.72 18.96 -11.24
N THR A 488 -16.54 20.23 -10.84
CA THR A 488 -17.65 21.12 -10.45
C THR A 488 -17.45 22.52 -11.04
N TYR A 489 -18.56 23.23 -11.30
CA TYR A 489 -18.57 24.60 -11.81
C TYR A 489 -19.27 25.58 -10.88
N ASP A 490 -19.68 25.09 -9.67
CA ASP A 490 -20.49 25.80 -8.70
C ASP A 490 -20.06 25.61 -7.25
N ASP A 491 -18.74 25.53 -7.03
CA ASP A 491 -18.12 25.39 -5.69
C ASP A 491 -18.46 24.08 -4.97
N GLY A 492 -18.59 22.99 -5.71
CA GLY A 492 -18.88 21.68 -5.13
C GLY A 492 -20.34 21.50 -4.70
N LYS A 493 -21.26 22.38 -5.13
CA LYS A 493 -22.70 22.16 -4.91
C LYS A 493 -23.18 20.96 -5.73
N ASN A 494 -22.70 20.85 -6.96
CA ASN A 494 -22.91 19.72 -7.85
C ASN A 494 -21.58 19.24 -8.43
N TRP A 495 -21.42 17.93 -8.53
CA TRP A 495 -20.25 17.29 -9.12
C TRP A 495 -20.67 16.34 -10.23
N PHE A 496 -19.88 16.24 -11.25
CA PHE A 496 -19.94 15.13 -12.18
C PHE A 496 -18.60 14.38 -12.19
N LYS A 497 -18.66 13.07 -12.39
CA LYS A 497 -17.51 12.22 -12.50
C LYS A 497 -17.07 12.17 -13.96
N ALA A 498 -15.79 12.41 -14.24
CA ALA A 498 -15.21 12.19 -15.55
C ALA A 498 -15.27 10.70 -15.94
N ASN A 499 -15.29 10.40 -17.23
CA ASN A 499 -15.18 9.03 -17.72
C ASN A 499 -13.77 8.52 -17.41
N THR A 500 -13.64 7.67 -16.40
CA THR A 500 -12.33 7.19 -15.97
C THR A 500 -11.80 6.11 -16.90
N PRO A 501 -10.49 6.10 -17.20
CA PRO A 501 -9.85 4.97 -17.87
C PRO A 501 -9.77 3.73 -16.96
N SER A 502 -9.45 2.58 -17.53
CA SER A 502 -9.24 1.32 -16.78
C SER A 502 -7.90 1.39 -16.02
N VAL A 503 -7.91 1.99 -14.83
CA VAL A 503 -6.73 2.20 -13.98
C VAL A 503 -6.90 1.62 -12.56
N GLY A 504 -7.82 0.69 -12.39
CA GLY A 504 -8.07 0.01 -11.11
C GLY A 504 -6.83 -0.73 -10.58
N GLN A 505 -6.65 -0.69 -9.24
CA GLN A 505 -5.50 -1.24 -8.51
C GLN A 505 -5.86 -2.59 -7.87
N TYR A 506 -5.81 -3.67 -8.65
CA TYR A 506 -6.13 -5.02 -8.15
C TYR A 506 -5.04 -5.59 -7.26
N TYR A 507 -5.45 -6.25 -6.17
CA TYR A 507 -4.59 -7.07 -5.31
C TYR A 507 -4.62 -8.54 -5.70
N TYR A 508 -5.81 -9.07 -5.99
CA TYR A 508 -6.04 -10.48 -6.32
C TYR A 508 -7.06 -10.64 -7.44
N VAL A 509 -6.99 -11.76 -8.14
CA VAL A 509 -7.94 -12.13 -9.17
C VAL A 509 -8.29 -13.62 -9.08
N THR A 510 -9.56 -13.96 -9.29
CA THR A 510 -10.03 -15.34 -9.47
C THR A 510 -11.13 -15.42 -10.48
N THR A 511 -11.47 -16.65 -10.93
CA THR A 511 -12.49 -16.92 -11.94
C THR A 511 -13.48 -17.98 -11.49
N ASP A 512 -14.71 -17.89 -11.97
CA ASP A 512 -15.69 -18.97 -11.84
C ASP A 512 -15.73 -19.87 -13.08
N ASP A 513 -16.69 -20.80 -13.12
CA ASP A 513 -16.93 -21.71 -14.24
C ASP A 513 -18.26 -21.45 -14.97
N ALA A 514 -18.85 -20.23 -14.83
CA ALA A 514 -20.00 -19.80 -15.61
C ALA A 514 -19.69 -19.72 -17.13
N LYS A 515 -20.67 -19.49 -17.98
CA LYS A 515 -20.51 -19.30 -19.42
C LYS A 515 -21.26 -18.05 -19.91
N PRO A 516 -20.56 -16.98 -20.30
CA PRO A 516 -19.12 -16.77 -20.13
C PRO A 516 -18.70 -16.80 -18.66
N TYR A 517 -17.43 -17.11 -18.37
CA TYR A 517 -16.94 -17.08 -16.99
C TYR A 517 -16.83 -15.64 -16.51
N ASN A 518 -16.94 -15.48 -15.18
CA ASN A 518 -16.74 -14.19 -14.54
C ASN A 518 -15.36 -14.11 -13.89
N VAL A 519 -14.88 -12.88 -13.82
CA VAL A 519 -13.64 -12.51 -13.13
C VAL A 519 -14.01 -11.77 -11.85
N TYR A 520 -13.39 -12.15 -10.75
CA TYR A 520 -13.57 -11.57 -9.42
C TYR A 520 -12.26 -10.99 -8.94
N GLY A 521 -12.29 -9.86 -8.25
CA GLY A 521 -11.08 -9.31 -7.65
C GLY A 521 -11.37 -8.17 -6.70
N GLY A 522 -10.44 -7.96 -5.77
CA GLY A 522 -10.44 -6.85 -4.85
C GLY A 522 -9.48 -5.76 -5.29
N LEU A 523 -9.93 -4.51 -5.20
CA LEU A 523 -9.17 -3.31 -5.55
C LEU A 523 -8.82 -2.53 -4.30
N GLN A 524 -7.64 -1.92 -4.32
CA GLN A 524 -7.30 -0.93 -3.31
C GLN A 524 -8.33 0.20 -3.34
N ASP A 525 -8.80 0.61 -2.17
CA ASP A 525 -9.72 1.72 -1.91
C ASP A 525 -11.10 1.61 -2.57
N ASN A 526 -11.32 0.63 -3.46
CA ASN A 526 -12.49 0.55 -4.34
C ASN A 526 -13.31 -0.74 -4.20
N GLY A 527 -13.14 -1.50 -3.13
CA GLY A 527 -13.92 -2.70 -2.85
C GLY A 527 -13.59 -3.91 -3.72
N SER A 528 -14.43 -4.93 -3.63
CA SER A 528 -14.33 -6.14 -4.45
C SER A 528 -15.44 -6.22 -5.45
N TRP A 529 -15.11 -6.61 -6.68
CA TRP A 529 -16.02 -6.62 -7.83
C TRP A 529 -15.98 -7.94 -8.59
N TRP A 530 -17.03 -8.20 -9.34
CA TRP A 530 -17.08 -9.27 -10.32
C TRP A 530 -17.73 -8.78 -11.62
N GLY A 531 -17.31 -9.35 -12.73
CA GLY A 531 -17.87 -9.05 -14.07
C GLY A 531 -17.49 -10.10 -15.09
N PRO A 532 -18.13 -10.10 -16.26
CA PRO A 532 -17.92 -11.12 -17.30
C PRO A 532 -16.53 -10.94 -17.96
N SER A 533 -15.84 -12.05 -18.19
CA SER A 533 -14.55 -12.09 -18.90
C SER A 533 -14.62 -11.52 -20.33
N THR A 534 -15.82 -11.47 -20.93
CA THR A 534 -16.06 -10.96 -22.26
C THR A 534 -16.30 -9.45 -22.32
N HIS A 535 -16.32 -8.79 -21.16
CA HIS A 535 -16.62 -7.35 -21.11
C HIS A 535 -15.66 -6.53 -21.99
N ARG A 536 -16.20 -5.51 -22.61
CA ARG A 536 -15.49 -4.45 -23.32
C ARG A 536 -16.13 -3.12 -22.95
N GLU A 537 -15.33 -2.15 -22.60
CA GLU A 537 -15.83 -0.81 -22.38
C GLU A 537 -16.47 -0.27 -23.68
N SER A 538 -17.73 0.13 -23.58
CA SER A 538 -18.52 0.68 -24.67
C SER A 538 -19.66 1.51 -24.08
N ILE A 539 -20.35 2.26 -24.92
CA ILE A 539 -21.54 3.01 -24.50
C ILE A 539 -22.76 2.13 -24.25
N GLY A 540 -22.71 0.84 -24.59
CA GLY A 540 -23.87 -0.06 -24.49
C GLY A 540 -24.44 -0.20 -23.08
N TRP A 541 -23.60 -0.08 -22.02
CA TRP A 541 -24.07 -0.07 -20.63
C TRP A 541 -24.99 1.13 -20.31
N THR A 542 -24.86 2.25 -21.03
CA THR A 542 -25.73 3.42 -20.90
C THR A 542 -27.12 3.09 -21.42
N ASP A 543 -27.21 2.34 -22.52
CA ASP A 543 -28.47 1.92 -23.14
C ASP A 543 -29.19 0.89 -22.27
N ASP A 544 -28.44 -0.07 -21.70
CA ASP A 544 -28.95 -1.10 -20.79
C ASP A 544 -29.26 -0.57 -19.40
N GLY A 545 -28.75 0.63 -19.05
CA GLY A 545 -28.87 1.24 -17.73
C GLY A 545 -28.13 0.48 -16.63
N GLN A 546 -27.23 -0.45 -16.99
CA GLN A 546 -26.53 -1.30 -16.05
C GLN A 546 -25.08 -1.56 -16.46
N TYR A 547 -24.13 -1.14 -15.62
CA TYR A 547 -22.71 -1.48 -15.82
C TYR A 547 -22.49 -2.99 -15.60
N ALA A 548 -21.62 -3.60 -16.41
CA ALA A 548 -21.39 -5.05 -16.41
C ALA A 548 -20.71 -5.57 -15.12
N TYR A 549 -19.89 -4.75 -14.46
CA TYR A 549 -19.28 -5.09 -13.19
C TYR A 549 -20.19 -4.73 -12.02
N ARG A 550 -20.20 -5.60 -11.01
CA ARG A 550 -20.99 -5.43 -9.79
C ARG A 550 -20.11 -5.54 -8.55
N MET A 551 -20.33 -4.64 -7.60
CA MET A 551 -19.63 -4.63 -6.32
C MET A 551 -20.16 -5.75 -5.41
N ILE A 552 -19.24 -6.44 -4.72
CA ILE A 552 -19.54 -7.48 -3.71
C ILE A 552 -19.51 -6.85 -2.30
N ASN A 553 -18.43 -6.14 -1.99
CA ASN A 553 -18.23 -5.44 -0.70
C ASN A 553 -17.38 -4.18 -0.92
N GLY A 554 -17.50 -3.21 -0.02
CA GLY A 554 -16.68 -2.01 0.03
C GLY A 554 -15.40 -2.15 0.84
N GLY A 555 -14.71 -1.03 1.08
CA GLY A 555 -13.40 -0.94 1.71
C GLY A 555 -12.28 -1.24 0.73
N ASP A 556 -11.07 -1.54 1.23
CA ASP A 556 -10.03 -2.14 0.39
C ASP A 556 -10.42 -3.58 0.07
N GLY A 557 -10.78 -3.84 -1.17
CA GLY A 557 -11.14 -5.17 -1.63
C GLY A 557 -9.91 -6.08 -1.61
N MET A 558 -10.08 -7.24 -0.99
CA MET A 558 -9.02 -8.22 -0.83
C MET A 558 -9.24 -9.44 -1.72
N GLN A 559 -8.74 -10.58 -1.31
CA GLN A 559 -8.89 -11.83 -2.03
C GLN A 559 -10.37 -12.22 -2.12
N ALA A 560 -10.82 -12.66 -3.29
CA ALA A 560 -12.11 -13.29 -3.47
C ALA A 560 -11.94 -14.78 -3.78
N GLN A 561 -12.87 -15.60 -3.28
CA GLN A 561 -12.99 -17.02 -3.63
C GLN A 561 -14.44 -17.29 -4.03
N VAL A 562 -14.67 -18.12 -5.04
CA VAL A 562 -15.99 -18.44 -5.54
C VAL A 562 -16.22 -19.96 -5.53
N ASP A 563 -17.37 -20.40 -5.02
CA ASP A 563 -17.77 -21.80 -5.11
C ASP A 563 -18.17 -22.12 -6.55
N LYS A 564 -17.31 -22.84 -7.26
CA LYS A 564 -17.48 -23.17 -8.68
C LYS A 564 -18.64 -24.17 -8.95
N ARG A 565 -19.23 -24.77 -7.91
CA ARG A 565 -20.40 -25.65 -8.03
C ARG A 565 -21.67 -24.87 -8.33
N ASP A 566 -21.80 -23.65 -7.77
CA ASP A 566 -22.99 -22.80 -7.93
C ASP A 566 -22.69 -21.45 -8.62
N ASN A 567 -21.41 -21.05 -8.69
CA ASN A 567 -20.93 -19.76 -9.22
C ASN A 567 -21.62 -18.53 -8.59
N THR A 568 -22.29 -18.68 -7.44
CA THR A 568 -23.04 -17.62 -6.76
C THR A 568 -22.57 -17.37 -5.34
N THR A 569 -22.06 -18.40 -4.66
CA THR A 569 -21.48 -18.28 -3.32
C THR A 569 -20.07 -17.72 -3.43
N VAL A 570 -19.86 -16.52 -2.87
CA VAL A 570 -18.58 -15.78 -2.93
C VAL A 570 -18.10 -15.48 -1.51
N TYR A 571 -16.84 -15.71 -1.26
CA TYR A 571 -16.12 -15.29 -0.06
C TYR A 571 -15.29 -14.07 -0.47
N SER A 572 -15.53 -12.94 0.16
CA SER A 572 -14.84 -11.70 -0.12
C SER A 572 -14.78 -10.84 1.14
N GLY A 573 -13.86 -9.91 1.20
CA GLY A 573 -13.69 -9.08 2.38
C GLY A 573 -12.80 -7.89 2.17
N SER A 574 -12.54 -7.21 3.28
CA SER A 574 -11.68 -6.04 3.34
C SER A 574 -10.42 -6.36 4.15
N GLN A 575 -9.58 -5.34 4.29
CA GLN A 575 -8.27 -5.39 4.96
C GLN A 575 -8.35 -6.04 6.36
N PHE A 576 -7.24 -6.62 6.79
CA PHE A 576 -7.08 -7.29 8.08
C PHE A 576 -8.07 -8.44 8.33
N GLY A 577 -8.50 -9.10 7.26
CA GLY A 577 -9.28 -10.33 7.35
C GLY A 577 -10.75 -10.16 7.71
N PHE A 578 -11.34 -9.01 7.43
CA PHE A 578 -12.79 -8.84 7.56
C PHE A 578 -13.51 -9.48 6.36
N TYR A 579 -13.54 -10.80 6.32
CA TYR A 579 -14.19 -11.59 5.28
C TYR A 579 -15.64 -11.95 5.63
N ALA A 580 -16.45 -12.09 4.57
CA ALA A 580 -17.79 -12.63 4.68
C ALA A 580 -18.12 -13.54 3.49
N ARG A 581 -19.06 -14.45 3.70
CA ARG A 581 -19.67 -15.26 2.65
C ARG A 581 -20.91 -14.56 2.14
N TYR A 582 -20.95 -14.27 0.86
CA TYR A 582 -22.06 -13.60 0.17
C TYR A 582 -22.73 -14.52 -0.85
N ASN A 583 -23.96 -14.22 -1.21
CA ASN A 583 -24.55 -14.67 -2.46
C ASN A 583 -24.55 -13.47 -3.41
N LYS A 584 -23.80 -13.56 -4.53
CA LYS A 584 -23.61 -12.44 -5.44
C LYS A 584 -24.87 -11.95 -6.15
N GLU A 585 -25.90 -12.80 -6.24
CA GLU A 585 -27.19 -12.44 -6.84
C GLU A 585 -28.12 -11.71 -5.85
N LYS A 586 -27.75 -11.66 -4.57
CA LYS A 586 -28.53 -11.00 -3.52
C LYS A 586 -27.78 -9.77 -3.01
N ARG A 587 -28.44 -8.62 -3.03
CA ARG A 587 -27.85 -7.41 -2.43
C ARG A 587 -27.82 -7.54 -0.89
N GLY A 588 -26.63 -7.31 -0.30
CA GLY A 588 -26.43 -7.30 1.16
C GLY A 588 -26.41 -8.70 1.79
N GLY A 589 -26.35 -8.77 3.11
CA GLY A 589 -26.54 -9.99 3.90
C GLY A 589 -25.35 -10.96 3.91
N GLY A 590 -24.12 -10.49 3.82
CA GLY A 590 -22.94 -11.32 4.00
C GLY A 590 -22.83 -11.90 5.43
N LYS A 591 -22.52 -13.20 5.55
CA LYS A 591 -22.20 -13.82 6.83
C LYS A 591 -20.71 -13.63 7.13
N MET A 592 -20.39 -12.88 8.19
CA MET A 592 -19.01 -12.66 8.62
C MET A 592 -18.31 -13.98 8.96
N ILE A 593 -17.08 -14.09 8.48
CA ILE A 593 -16.16 -15.21 8.71
C ILE A 593 -14.83 -14.61 9.16
N ARG A 594 -14.56 -14.60 10.46
CA ARG A 594 -13.27 -14.13 10.99
C ARG A 594 -12.98 -14.94 12.26
N PRO A 595 -11.82 -15.61 12.35
CA PRO A 595 -11.44 -16.30 13.57
C PRO A 595 -11.13 -15.28 14.67
N GLN A 596 -11.36 -15.72 15.90
CA GLN A 596 -11.00 -14.98 17.10
C GLN A 596 -10.16 -15.88 18.00
N HIS A 597 -9.21 -15.30 18.72
CA HIS A 597 -8.38 -16.02 19.69
C HIS A 597 -9.21 -16.39 20.93
N GLU A 598 -8.77 -17.39 21.66
CA GLU A 598 -9.39 -17.75 22.94
C GLU A 598 -9.02 -16.71 24.01
N LEU A 599 -9.92 -16.52 24.97
CA LEU A 599 -9.69 -15.59 26.08
C LEU A 599 -8.45 -16.00 26.89
N GLY A 600 -7.47 -15.13 26.98
CA GLY A 600 -6.16 -15.38 27.61
C GLY A 600 -5.06 -15.78 26.64
N GLU A 601 -5.37 -16.03 25.38
CA GLU A 601 -4.37 -16.09 24.32
C GLU A 601 -4.00 -14.68 23.85
N LYS A 602 -2.83 -14.56 23.21
CA LYS A 602 -2.45 -13.32 22.54
C LYS A 602 -3.38 -13.05 21.36
N PRO A 603 -3.70 -11.78 21.05
CA PRO A 603 -4.46 -11.40 19.86
C PRO A 603 -3.90 -12.02 18.58
N LEU A 604 -4.82 -12.45 17.70
CA LEU A 604 -4.42 -12.91 16.36
C LEU A 604 -3.89 -11.73 15.55
N ARG A 605 -2.85 -11.99 14.79
CA ARG A 605 -2.29 -11.04 13.83
C ARG A 605 -2.83 -11.35 12.44
N PHE A 606 -3.32 -10.32 11.75
CA PHE A 606 -3.88 -10.43 10.40
C PHE A 606 -3.08 -9.55 9.44
N ASN A 607 -2.72 -10.11 8.30
CA ASN A 607 -2.13 -9.34 7.23
C ASN A 607 -3.13 -8.32 6.68
N TRP A 608 -2.65 -7.22 6.14
CA TRP A 608 -3.50 -6.33 5.34
C TRP A 608 -4.24 -7.11 4.26
N GLN A 609 -3.52 -7.96 3.53
CA GLN A 609 -4.05 -8.89 2.54
C GLN A 609 -4.14 -10.30 3.14
N THR A 610 -4.98 -10.49 4.14
CA THR A 610 -5.18 -11.78 4.81
C THR A 610 -5.54 -12.88 3.80
N PRO A 611 -4.82 -14.01 3.72
CA PRO A 611 -5.08 -15.04 2.74
C PRO A 611 -6.25 -15.93 3.13
N ILE A 612 -7.07 -16.27 2.12
CA ILE A 612 -8.15 -17.26 2.23
C ILE A 612 -8.05 -18.25 1.07
N LEU A 613 -8.57 -19.45 1.24
CA LEU A 613 -8.60 -20.49 0.21
C LEU A 613 -9.81 -21.39 0.36
N LEU A 614 -10.56 -21.63 -0.71
CA LEU A 614 -11.46 -22.76 -0.83
C LEU A 614 -10.70 -23.99 -1.27
N SER A 615 -10.95 -25.14 -0.60
CA SER A 615 -10.36 -26.40 -1.02
C SER A 615 -10.75 -26.75 -2.45
N ARG A 616 -9.75 -27.14 -3.24
CA ARG A 616 -9.97 -27.60 -4.62
C ARG A 616 -10.65 -28.96 -4.69
N HIS A 617 -10.55 -29.76 -3.59
CA HIS A 617 -11.15 -31.10 -3.49
C HIS A 617 -12.58 -31.05 -2.98
N GLN A 618 -12.87 -30.14 -2.03
CA GLN A 618 -14.19 -30.02 -1.42
C GLN A 618 -14.45 -28.56 -1.04
N PRO A 619 -15.23 -27.79 -1.83
CA PRO A 619 -15.48 -26.38 -1.61
C PRO A 619 -16.26 -26.00 -0.33
N ASP A 620 -16.75 -26.99 0.44
CA ASP A 620 -17.26 -26.72 1.80
C ASP A 620 -16.13 -26.51 2.81
N ILE A 621 -14.90 -26.91 2.46
CA ILE A 621 -13.70 -26.67 3.24
C ILE A 621 -13.15 -25.31 2.88
N PHE A 622 -13.02 -24.46 3.90
CA PHE A 622 -12.51 -23.10 3.78
C PHE A 622 -11.31 -22.92 4.71
N TYR A 623 -10.19 -22.45 4.16
CA TYR A 623 -8.98 -22.13 4.89
C TYR A 623 -8.86 -20.62 5.08
N TYR A 624 -8.35 -20.21 6.25
CA TYR A 624 -8.21 -18.82 6.62
C TYR A 624 -6.89 -18.59 7.34
N GLY A 625 -6.06 -17.64 6.87
CA GLY A 625 -4.77 -17.30 7.46
C GLY A 625 -4.85 -16.10 8.41
N SER A 626 -4.23 -16.25 9.59
CA SER A 626 -3.84 -15.15 10.48
C SER A 626 -2.33 -15.29 10.71
N ASN A 627 -1.80 -15.23 11.93
CA ASN A 627 -0.52 -15.84 12.28
C ASN A 627 -0.61 -17.36 12.42
N ARG A 628 -1.85 -17.92 12.40
CA ARG A 628 -2.15 -19.36 12.38
C ARG A 628 -3.01 -19.68 11.17
N LEU A 629 -3.04 -20.94 10.77
CA LEU A 629 -4.03 -21.43 9.81
C LEU A 629 -5.29 -21.86 10.56
N TYR A 630 -6.44 -21.47 10.02
CA TYR A 630 -7.75 -21.97 10.43
C TYR A 630 -8.39 -22.75 9.29
N ARG A 631 -9.17 -23.78 9.64
CA ARG A 631 -9.95 -24.57 8.69
C ARG A 631 -11.41 -24.63 9.13
N SER A 632 -12.31 -24.49 8.20
CA SER A 632 -13.73 -24.79 8.32
C SER A 632 -14.09 -25.97 7.45
N MET A 633 -14.96 -26.84 7.92
CA MET A 633 -15.56 -27.97 7.17
C MET A 633 -16.98 -27.65 6.70
N ASN A 634 -17.49 -26.45 6.98
CA ASN A 634 -18.88 -26.06 6.77
C ASN A 634 -19.00 -24.63 6.25
N LYS A 635 -18.25 -24.32 5.18
CA LYS A 635 -18.33 -23.06 4.44
C LYS A 635 -17.96 -21.80 5.28
N GLY A 636 -17.08 -21.96 6.27
CA GLY A 636 -16.67 -20.87 7.15
C GLY A 636 -17.57 -20.65 8.36
N ASP A 637 -18.57 -21.49 8.59
CA ASP A 637 -19.49 -21.34 9.72
C ASP A 637 -18.84 -21.63 11.07
N THR A 638 -17.86 -22.53 11.07
CA THR A 638 -17.03 -22.85 12.23
C THR A 638 -15.58 -22.91 11.78
N LEU A 639 -14.71 -22.15 12.44
CA LEU A 639 -13.26 -22.11 12.18
C LEU A 639 -12.52 -22.80 13.32
N ILE A 640 -11.65 -23.75 12.99
CA ILE A 640 -10.81 -24.50 13.92
C ILE A 640 -9.35 -24.19 13.60
N ALA A 641 -8.57 -23.84 14.63
CA ALA A 641 -7.14 -23.61 14.49
C ALA A 641 -6.41 -24.90 14.12
N MET A 642 -5.57 -24.84 13.12
CA MET A 642 -4.78 -25.95 12.61
C MET A 642 -3.31 -25.76 12.97
N GLY A 643 -2.95 -26.12 14.19
CA GLY A 643 -1.60 -25.93 14.73
C GLY A 643 -1.38 -24.58 15.43
N GLY A 644 -0.12 -24.29 15.72
CA GLY A 644 0.32 -23.08 16.41
C GLY A 644 0.57 -21.90 15.50
N ASP A 645 1.42 -20.98 15.98
CA ASP A 645 1.91 -19.83 15.18
C ASP A 645 2.85 -20.33 14.06
N LEU A 646 2.52 -19.99 12.82
CA LEU A 646 3.26 -20.36 11.61
C LEU A 646 4.13 -19.20 11.07
N THR A 647 4.51 -18.27 11.95
CA THR A 647 5.35 -17.11 11.65
C THR A 647 6.58 -17.08 12.57
N ALA A 648 7.41 -16.07 12.47
CA ALA A 648 8.52 -15.87 13.42
C ALA A 648 8.06 -15.31 14.78
N GLY A 649 6.78 -14.99 14.94
CA GLY A 649 6.20 -14.50 16.20
C GLY A 649 5.87 -13.01 16.22
N GLY A 650 6.14 -12.28 15.14
CA GLY A 650 5.92 -10.85 15.04
C GLY A 650 7.00 -10.00 15.70
N ILE A 651 7.15 -8.78 15.22
CA ILE A 651 8.03 -7.75 15.77
C ILE A 651 7.13 -6.66 16.35
N LYS A 652 7.53 -6.09 17.50
CA LYS A 652 6.78 -4.98 18.09
C LYS A 652 6.86 -3.74 17.19
N GLY A 653 5.71 -3.27 16.74
CA GLY A 653 5.56 -2.09 15.91
C GLY A 653 4.14 -1.55 15.99
N ASN A 654 3.78 -0.65 15.07
CA ASN A 654 2.43 -0.12 14.91
C ASN A 654 1.73 -0.62 13.63
N VAL A 655 2.34 -1.58 12.94
CA VAL A 655 1.77 -2.28 11.78
C VAL A 655 1.77 -3.77 12.08
N PRO A 656 0.67 -4.51 11.84
CA PRO A 656 0.64 -5.96 12.00
C PRO A 656 1.72 -6.65 11.16
N TYR A 657 2.50 -7.52 11.81
CA TYR A 657 3.61 -8.25 11.21
C TYR A 657 3.77 -9.62 11.88
N GLY A 658 4.39 -10.57 11.20
CA GLY A 658 4.36 -11.98 11.56
C GLY A 658 2.96 -12.56 11.28
N THR A 659 2.54 -12.48 10.03
CA THR A 659 1.22 -12.87 9.54
C THR A 659 1.35 -13.74 8.30
N LEU A 660 0.40 -14.64 8.07
CA LEU A 660 0.36 -15.40 6.82
C LEU A 660 -0.01 -14.49 5.65
N THR A 661 0.66 -14.70 4.53
CA THR A 661 0.48 -13.95 3.28
C THR A 661 -0.08 -14.83 2.17
N THR A 662 0.12 -16.14 2.26
CA THR A 662 -0.32 -17.09 1.24
C THR A 662 -0.63 -18.45 1.85
N ILE A 663 -1.62 -19.11 1.27
CA ILE A 663 -2.04 -20.49 1.57
C ILE A 663 -2.26 -21.19 0.23
N ASP A 664 -1.77 -22.42 0.09
CA ASP A 664 -2.16 -23.25 -1.05
C ASP A 664 -2.40 -24.70 -0.62
N GLU A 665 -3.31 -25.38 -1.29
CA GLU A 665 -3.60 -26.80 -1.17
C GLU A 665 -3.20 -27.51 -2.47
N SER A 666 -2.48 -28.61 -2.35
CA SER A 666 -2.13 -29.42 -3.52
C SER A 666 -3.39 -29.80 -4.30
N PRO A 667 -3.47 -29.56 -5.60
CA PRO A 667 -4.59 -30.02 -6.42
C PRO A 667 -4.59 -31.56 -6.62
N ILE A 668 -3.46 -32.23 -6.35
CA ILE A 668 -3.27 -33.67 -6.54
C ILE A 668 -3.65 -34.43 -5.27
N ARG A 669 -3.27 -33.88 -4.09
CA ARG A 669 -3.45 -34.55 -2.80
C ARG A 669 -4.22 -33.68 -1.82
N PHE A 670 -5.39 -34.14 -1.41
CA PHE A 670 -6.17 -33.52 -0.35
C PHE A 670 -5.39 -33.43 0.97
N GLY A 671 -5.45 -32.28 1.62
CA GLY A 671 -4.79 -32.05 2.90
C GLY A 671 -3.28 -31.87 2.85
N LEU A 672 -2.66 -31.88 1.67
CA LEU A 672 -1.28 -31.41 1.49
C LEU A 672 -1.33 -29.89 1.35
N LEU A 673 -0.92 -29.19 2.42
CA LEU A 673 -1.06 -27.75 2.55
C LEU A 673 0.29 -27.07 2.65
N TYR A 674 0.36 -25.85 2.14
CA TYR A 674 1.51 -24.96 2.25
C TYR A 674 1.10 -23.58 2.73
N THR A 675 1.93 -22.94 3.55
CA THR A 675 1.75 -21.56 3.99
C THR A 675 3.03 -20.76 3.85
N GLY A 676 2.90 -19.46 3.61
CA GLY A 676 3.99 -18.49 3.63
C GLY A 676 3.59 -17.26 4.45
N SER A 677 4.59 -16.56 5.03
CA SER A 677 4.39 -15.39 5.89
C SER A 677 5.16 -14.15 5.43
N ASP A 678 4.80 -13.00 5.97
CA ASP A 678 5.47 -11.71 5.71
C ASP A 678 6.88 -11.61 6.32
N ASP A 679 7.22 -12.51 7.25
CA ASP A 679 8.51 -12.63 7.91
C ASP A 679 9.35 -13.82 7.42
N GLY A 680 9.02 -14.33 6.22
CA GLY A 680 9.81 -15.32 5.49
C GLY A 680 9.66 -16.76 5.98
N ARG A 681 8.61 -17.11 6.72
CA ARG A 681 8.38 -18.49 7.15
C ARG A 681 7.56 -19.25 6.12
N ILE A 682 7.98 -20.47 5.82
CA ILE A 682 7.30 -21.37 4.91
C ILE A 682 7.09 -22.69 5.63
N TYR A 683 5.86 -23.21 5.61
CA TYR A 683 5.51 -24.47 6.24
C TYR A 683 4.74 -25.37 5.28
N ARG A 684 4.88 -26.68 5.49
CA ARG A 684 4.12 -27.75 4.83
C ARG A 684 3.43 -28.61 5.86
N SER A 685 2.19 -28.98 5.59
CA SER A 685 1.46 -30.03 6.28
C SER A 685 1.07 -31.13 5.28
N SER A 686 1.22 -32.37 5.65
CA SER A 686 0.80 -33.53 4.84
C SER A 686 -0.42 -34.27 5.42
N ASP A 687 -1.00 -33.74 6.47
CA ASP A 687 -2.10 -34.36 7.26
C ASP A 687 -3.30 -33.40 7.47
N GLY A 688 -3.46 -32.42 6.56
CA GLY A 688 -4.59 -31.49 6.61
C GLY A 688 -4.45 -30.37 7.63
N GLY A 689 -3.22 -30.05 8.05
CA GLY A 689 -2.89 -28.96 8.96
C GLY A 689 -2.73 -29.36 10.43
N TYR A 690 -2.76 -30.65 10.78
CA TYR A 690 -2.55 -31.09 12.14
C TYR A 690 -1.10 -30.98 12.58
N THR A 691 -0.16 -31.32 11.69
CA THR A 691 1.28 -31.14 11.92
C THR A 691 1.93 -30.34 10.80
N TRP A 692 3.00 -29.61 11.14
CA TRP A 692 3.66 -28.71 10.24
C TRP A 692 5.17 -28.90 10.23
N SER A 693 5.76 -28.95 9.06
CA SER A 693 7.21 -29.04 8.84
C SER A 693 7.69 -27.72 8.23
N ALA A 694 8.73 -27.12 8.80
CA ALA A 694 9.35 -25.91 8.27
C ALA A 694 10.15 -26.24 6.98
N LEU A 695 9.95 -25.44 5.95
CA LEU A 695 10.65 -25.52 4.67
C LEU A 695 11.68 -24.40 4.48
N HIS A 696 11.71 -23.42 5.35
CA HIS A 696 12.71 -22.35 5.41
C HIS A 696 13.88 -22.76 6.31
N GLN A 697 15.05 -22.14 6.08
CA GLN A 697 16.21 -22.36 6.95
C GLN A 697 15.89 -21.89 8.38
N GLN A 698 16.10 -22.79 9.34
CA GLN A 698 16.01 -22.45 10.75
C GLN A 698 17.35 -21.93 11.24
N VAL A 699 17.33 -20.77 11.89
CA VAL A 699 18.52 -20.27 12.59
C VAL A 699 18.83 -21.24 13.74
N ALA A 700 19.99 -21.90 13.70
CA ALA A 700 20.40 -22.83 14.74
C ALA A 700 20.51 -22.08 16.08
N SER A 701 19.70 -22.47 17.06
CA SER A 701 19.62 -21.86 18.39
C SER A 701 20.82 -22.14 19.29
N THR A 702 21.84 -22.89 18.82
CA THR A 702 23.09 -23.15 19.58
C THR A 702 24.24 -23.47 18.64
N PRO A 703 25.44 -22.94 18.85
CA PRO A 703 26.62 -23.36 18.08
C PRO A 703 26.98 -24.79 18.45
N LYS A 704 26.66 -25.75 17.60
CA LYS A 704 27.23 -27.08 17.68
C LYS A 704 28.69 -27.00 17.25
N LYS A 705 29.59 -27.50 18.10
CA LYS A 705 31.06 -27.72 17.98
C LYS A 705 31.71 -27.18 16.68
N LYS A 706 32.78 -26.39 16.90
CA LYS A 706 33.76 -25.98 15.90
C LYS A 706 34.09 -27.09 14.91
N GLY A 707 33.76 -26.97 13.62
CA GLY A 707 34.39 -27.78 12.61
C GLY A 707 33.58 -28.28 11.41
N THR A 708 32.27 -28.28 11.43
CA THR A 708 31.47 -28.69 10.26
C THR A 708 30.28 -27.75 10.07
N ILE A 709 30.37 -26.88 9.08
CA ILE A 709 29.22 -26.13 8.60
C ILE A 709 28.43 -27.10 7.72
N THR A 710 27.44 -27.78 8.31
CA THR A 710 26.39 -28.42 7.51
C THR A 710 25.50 -27.30 7.00
N PRO A 711 25.25 -27.17 5.68
CA PRO A 711 24.25 -26.22 5.19
C PRO A 711 22.92 -26.43 5.92
N ALA A 712 22.29 -25.36 6.41
CA ALA A 712 20.99 -25.47 7.05
C ALA A 712 19.99 -26.00 6.00
N ALA A 713 19.23 -27.05 6.34
CA ALA A 713 18.20 -27.57 5.45
C ALA A 713 17.09 -26.54 5.29
N GLY A 714 16.52 -26.42 4.08
CA GLY A 714 15.43 -25.52 3.75
C GLY A 714 15.85 -24.28 2.94
N LEU A 715 14.87 -23.50 2.52
CA LEU A 715 15.07 -22.31 1.70
C LEU A 715 15.57 -21.13 2.55
N ASP A 716 16.67 -20.49 2.13
CA ASP A 716 17.05 -19.18 2.65
C ASP A 716 16.11 -18.08 2.11
N THR A 717 15.11 -17.74 2.90
CA THR A 717 14.13 -16.70 2.54
C THR A 717 14.63 -15.28 2.81
N LYS A 718 15.80 -15.12 3.46
CA LYS A 718 16.34 -13.81 3.88
C LYS A 718 15.36 -13.01 4.76
N ASN A 719 14.40 -13.69 5.38
CA ASN A 719 13.25 -13.11 6.08
C ASN A 719 12.41 -12.15 5.22
N LEU A 720 12.46 -12.31 3.90
CA LEU A 720 11.63 -11.54 2.98
C LEU A 720 10.19 -12.06 2.96
N TRP A 721 9.29 -11.20 2.59
CA TRP A 721 7.88 -11.50 2.39
C TRP A 721 7.69 -12.63 1.37
N VAL A 722 7.06 -13.72 1.79
CA VAL A 722 6.66 -14.81 0.89
C VAL A 722 5.41 -14.36 0.14
N SER A 723 5.57 -13.97 -1.12
CA SER A 723 4.45 -13.45 -1.92
C SER A 723 3.51 -14.56 -2.38
N ARG A 724 4.06 -15.74 -2.74
CA ARG A 724 3.25 -16.94 -3.06
C ARG A 724 3.97 -18.22 -2.67
N VAL A 725 3.17 -19.21 -2.28
CA VAL A 725 3.52 -20.62 -2.32
C VAL A 725 2.50 -21.29 -3.24
N VAL A 726 2.97 -22.14 -4.18
CA VAL A 726 2.10 -22.78 -5.18
C VAL A 726 2.47 -24.25 -5.31
N ALA A 727 1.55 -25.13 -4.94
CA ALA A 727 1.71 -26.58 -5.19
C ALA A 727 1.48 -26.87 -6.67
N SER A 728 2.35 -27.69 -7.27
CA SER A 728 2.22 -28.09 -8.67
C SER A 728 0.94 -28.88 -8.93
N GLN A 729 0.36 -28.66 -10.08
CA GLN A 729 -0.76 -29.45 -10.57
C GLN A 729 -0.35 -30.69 -11.40
N HIS A 730 0.96 -30.87 -11.62
CA HIS A 730 1.52 -31.98 -12.40
C HIS A 730 2.32 -32.97 -11.55
N ALA A 731 2.88 -32.53 -10.39
CA ALA A 731 3.72 -33.36 -9.54
C ALA A 731 3.44 -33.09 -8.05
N GLU A 732 3.03 -34.12 -7.29
CA GLU A 732 2.63 -33.99 -5.89
C GLU A 732 3.74 -33.34 -5.01
N ASN A 733 4.99 -33.66 -5.24
CA ASN A 733 6.11 -33.15 -4.46
C ASN A 733 6.72 -31.86 -4.99
N ARG A 734 6.22 -31.33 -6.10
CA ARG A 734 6.69 -30.05 -6.64
C ARG A 734 5.96 -28.88 -5.99
N VAL A 735 6.73 -27.90 -5.53
CA VAL A 735 6.21 -26.66 -4.96
C VAL A 735 7.07 -25.47 -5.40
N TYR A 736 6.41 -24.38 -5.73
CA TYR A 736 7.02 -23.11 -6.10
C TYR A 736 6.88 -22.10 -4.96
N VAL A 737 7.90 -21.25 -4.78
CA VAL A 737 7.91 -20.15 -3.81
C VAL A 737 8.40 -18.89 -4.48
N THR A 738 7.73 -17.77 -4.24
CA THR A 738 8.19 -16.44 -4.64
C THR A 738 8.37 -15.55 -3.42
N LEU A 739 9.39 -14.69 -3.46
CA LEU A 739 9.67 -13.71 -2.42
C LEU A 739 9.64 -12.30 -3.00
N ASN A 740 9.24 -11.35 -2.16
CA ASN A 740 9.12 -9.94 -2.52
C ASN A 740 9.85 -9.08 -1.49
N GLY A 741 10.83 -8.30 -1.95
CA GLY A 741 11.72 -7.51 -1.10
C GLY A 741 11.46 -5.99 -1.13
N TYR A 742 10.42 -5.48 -1.79
CA TYR A 742 10.23 -4.04 -1.96
C TYR A 742 10.12 -3.26 -0.63
N ARG A 743 9.64 -3.92 0.44
CA ARG A 743 9.56 -3.33 1.79
C ARG A 743 10.93 -3.18 2.49
N HIS A 744 12.00 -3.44 1.74
CA HIS A 744 13.39 -3.19 2.11
C HIS A 744 14.13 -2.42 1.01
N ASP A 745 13.39 -1.81 0.06
CA ASP A 745 13.92 -1.23 -1.18
C ASP A 745 14.83 -2.20 -1.96
N HIS A 746 14.53 -3.50 -1.82
CA HIS A 746 15.27 -4.60 -2.43
C HIS A 746 14.44 -5.22 -3.56
N PHE A 747 14.90 -5.04 -4.79
CA PHE A 747 14.12 -5.33 -5.99
C PHE A 747 14.51 -6.62 -6.71
N ASN A 748 15.39 -7.44 -6.13
CA ASN A 748 15.79 -8.71 -6.76
C ASN A 748 14.58 -9.63 -6.95
N PRO A 749 14.44 -10.27 -8.13
CA PRO A 749 13.41 -11.28 -8.34
C PRO A 749 13.79 -12.57 -7.61
N TYR A 750 12.79 -13.22 -7.03
CA TYR A 750 12.97 -14.50 -6.36
C TYR A 750 11.87 -15.47 -6.75
N VAL A 751 12.23 -16.51 -7.49
CA VAL A 751 11.38 -17.65 -7.84
C VAL A 751 12.14 -18.93 -7.56
N PHE A 752 11.61 -19.78 -6.69
CA PHE A 752 12.21 -21.04 -6.32
C PHE A 752 11.30 -22.21 -6.62
N VAL A 753 11.88 -23.37 -6.94
CA VAL A 753 11.18 -24.64 -7.07
C VAL A 753 11.82 -25.71 -6.21
N SER A 754 11.01 -26.54 -5.59
CA SER A 754 11.40 -27.81 -5.00
C SER A 754 10.68 -28.95 -5.71
N GLU A 755 11.37 -30.03 -5.97
CA GLU A 755 10.85 -31.27 -6.57
C GLU A 755 10.63 -32.38 -5.53
N ASP A 756 11.02 -32.14 -4.29
CA ASP A 756 11.02 -33.13 -3.20
C ASP A 756 10.21 -32.69 -1.96
N GLY A 757 9.19 -31.86 -2.20
CA GLY A 757 8.27 -31.42 -1.15
C GLY A 757 8.86 -30.35 -0.22
N GLY A 758 9.88 -29.62 -0.66
CA GLY A 758 10.50 -28.53 0.08
C GLY A 758 11.78 -28.89 0.84
N THR A 759 12.31 -30.09 0.62
CA THR A 759 13.58 -30.51 1.24
C THR A 759 14.77 -29.79 0.59
N THR A 760 14.81 -29.75 -0.75
CA THR A 760 15.82 -29.02 -1.52
C THR A 760 15.17 -27.99 -2.43
N TRP A 761 15.89 -26.92 -2.73
CA TRP A 761 15.40 -25.81 -3.51
C TRP A 761 16.35 -25.41 -4.62
N LYS A 762 15.78 -25.09 -5.76
CA LYS A 762 16.48 -24.52 -6.91
C LYS A 762 15.96 -23.13 -7.20
N ASP A 763 16.87 -22.17 -7.35
CA ASP A 763 16.54 -20.85 -7.90
C ASP A 763 16.24 -20.98 -9.39
N ILE A 764 15.09 -20.51 -9.78
CA ILE A 764 14.59 -20.45 -11.16
C ILE A 764 14.19 -19.02 -11.56
N SER A 765 14.76 -18.00 -10.92
CA SER A 765 14.56 -16.60 -11.30
C SER A 765 15.12 -16.28 -12.70
N GLY A 766 16.09 -17.09 -13.19
CA GLY A 766 16.62 -16.99 -14.54
C GLY A 766 17.13 -15.59 -14.89
N ASN A 767 16.60 -15.05 -15.99
CA ASN A 767 16.90 -13.71 -16.50
C ASN A 767 15.79 -12.69 -16.21
N LEU A 768 14.96 -12.90 -15.18
CA LEU A 768 13.99 -11.89 -14.76
C LEU A 768 14.69 -10.59 -14.38
N PRO A 769 14.11 -9.44 -14.73
CA PRO A 769 14.64 -8.14 -14.32
C PRO A 769 14.61 -7.96 -12.80
N LEU A 770 15.30 -6.92 -12.30
CA LEU A 770 15.23 -6.50 -10.89
C LEU A 770 13.86 -5.90 -10.57
N GLU A 771 12.88 -6.77 -10.44
CA GLU A 771 11.49 -6.47 -10.15
C GLU A 771 10.98 -7.44 -9.10
N PRO A 772 10.38 -6.96 -7.99
CA PRO A 772 9.78 -7.82 -6.99
C PRO A 772 8.76 -8.77 -7.61
N VAL A 773 8.81 -10.04 -7.24
CA VAL A 773 7.90 -11.06 -7.77
C VAL A 773 6.67 -11.17 -6.87
N ASN A 774 5.48 -11.06 -7.48
CA ASN A 774 4.21 -11.12 -6.79
C ASN A 774 3.54 -12.49 -6.88
N VAL A 775 3.68 -13.16 -8.03
CA VAL A 775 2.97 -14.41 -8.30
C VAL A 775 3.71 -15.28 -9.31
N VAL A 776 3.60 -16.60 -9.14
CA VAL A 776 3.96 -17.61 -10.14
C VAL A 776 2.77 -18.54 -10.36
N ARG A 777 2.56 -18.96 -11.59
CA ARG A 777 1.59 -20.02 -11.98
C ARG A 777 2.21 -21.00 -12.94
N GLU A 778 1.97 -22.29 -12.69
CA GLU A 778 2.31 -23.37 -13.62
C GLU A 778 1.19 -23.50 -14.68
N ASP A 779 1.56 -23.72 -15.93
CA ASP A 779 0.56 -23.94 -17.01
C ASP A 779 -0.20 -25.25 -16.77
N PRO A 780 -1.54 -25.26 -16.96
CA PRO A 780 -2.34 -26.46 -16.69
C PRO A 780 -2.13 -27.62 -17.67
N VAL A 781 -1.51 -27.38 -18.81
CA VAL A 781 -1.30 -28.39 -19.87
C VAL A 781 0.15 -28.84 -19.96
N ASN A 782 1.09 -27.89 -19.83
CA ASN A 782 2.52 -28.16 -20.00
C ASN A 782 3.32 -27.73 -18.76
N PRO A 783 3.86 -28.66 -17.95
CA PRO A 783 4.58 -28.35 -16.71
C PRO A 783 5.89 -27.55 -16.90
N SER A 784 6.38 -27.42 -18.15
CA SER A 784 7.57 -26.63 -18.44
C SER A 784 7.24 -25.13 -18.61
N ILE A 785 5.97 -24.78 -18.72
CA ILE A 785 5.55 -23.38 -18.89
C ILE A 785 5.20 -22.78 -17.53
N LEU A 786 5.82 -21.64 -17.24
CA LEU A 786 5.55 -20.85 -16.05
C LEU A 786 5.16 -19.41 -16.43
N TYR A 787 4.20 -18.86 -15.72
CA TYR A 787 3.78 -17.45 -15.80
C TYR A 787 4.18 -16.76 -14.52
N VAL A 788 4.94 -15.67 -14.61
CA VAL A 788 5.43 -14.91 -13.45
C VAL A 788 4.95 -13.47 -13.56
N GLY A 789 4.25 -13.00 -12.54
CA GLY A 789 3.85 -11.60 -12.38
C GLY A 789 4.80 -10.86 -11.44
N THR A 790 5.27 -9.71 -11.90
CA THR A 790 6.20 -8.83 -11.16
C THR A 790 5.65 -7.40 -11.08
N ASP A 791 6.38 -6.49 -10.44
CA ASP A 791 6.04 -5.07 -10.43
C ASP A 791 6.25 -4.38 -11.80
N GLY A 792 6.90 -5.04 -12.75
CA GLY A 792 7.13 -4.51 -14.09
C GLY A 792 6.27 -5.16 -15.18
N GLY A 793 5.67 -6.32 -14.92
CA GLY A 793 4.87 -6.99 -15.95
C GLY A 793 4.63 -8.48 -15.73
N VAL A 794 4.25 -9.17 -16.81
CA VAL A 794 4.11 -10.62 -16.84
C VAL A 794 5.18 -11.25 -17.75
N TYR A 795 5.79 -12.31 -17.25
CA TYR A 795 6.85 -13.04 -17.92
C TYR A 795 6.45 -14.50 -18.12
N VAL A 796 6.91 -15.10 -19.22
CA VAL A 796 6.65 -16.49 -19.59
C VAL A 796 7.96 -17.21 -19.71
N SER A 797 8.09 -18.34 -19.03
CA SER A 797 9.13 -19.35 -19.28
C SER A 797 8.50 -20.55 -20.00
N SER A 798 9.19 -21.13 -20.94
CA SER A 798 8.82 -22.42 -21.60
C SER A 798 9.83 -23.53 -21.31
N ASP A 799 10.76 -23.30 -20.40
CA ASP A 799 11.91 -24.18 -20.10
C ASP A 799 12.08 -24.43 -18.59
N SER A 800 10.97 -24.43 -17.85
CA SER A 800 10.92 -24.65 -16.40
C SER A 800 11.69 -23.61 -15.59
N GLY A 801 11.63 -22.33 -16.00
CA GLY A 801 12.22 -21.20 -15.30
C GLY A 801 13.71 -20.97 -15.54
N LYS A 802 14.30 -21.61 -16.56
CA LYS A 802 15.70 -21.34 -16.94
C LYS A 802 15.84 -19.99 -17.63
N SER A 803 14.84 -19.62 -18.44
CA SER A 803 14.77 -18.33 -19.10
C SER A 803 13.33 -17.82 -19.19
N TYR A 804 13.18 -16.49 -19.30
CA TYR A 804 11.90 -15.80 -19.37
C TYR A 804 11.86 -14.83 -20.55
N LYS A 805 10.66 -14.62 -21.09
CA LYS A 805 10.32 -13.59 -22.06
C LYS A 805 9.19 -12.73 -21.52
N ALA A 806 9.20 -11.44 -21.80
CA ALA A 806 8.15 -10.54 -21.38
C ALA A 806 6.94 -10.61 -22.33
N TRP A 807 5.75 -10.79 -21.76
CA TRP A 807 4.51 -10.82 -22.52
C TRP A 807 3.73 -9.51 -22.31
N HIS A 808 3.98 -8.54 -23.20
CA HIS A 808 3.43 -7.18 -23.05
C HIS A 808 2.40 -6.79 -24.13
N SER A 809 2.21 -7.60 -25.19
CA SER A 809 1.29 -7.26 -26.28
C SER A 809 -0.12 -6.97 -25.76
N GLY A 810 -0.63 -5.75 -25.98
CA GLY A 810 -1.90 -5.27 -25.44
C GLY A 810 -1.84 -4.72 -24.00
N LEU A 811 -0.65 -4.72 -23.37
CA LEU A 811 -0.39 -4.09 -22.09
C LEU A 811 0.46 -2.82 -22.27
N PRO A 812 0.46 -1.90 -21.29
CA PRO A 812 1.55 -0.93 -21.15
C PRO A 812 2.89 -1.65 -21.05
N ARG A 813 3.96 -0.98 -21.44
CA ARG A 813 5.30 -1.54 -21.39
C ARG A 813 5.71 -1.99 -19.97
N SER A 814 5.19 -1.29 -18.95
CA SER A 814 5.38 -1.65 -17.55
C SER A 814 4.05 -1.51 -16.80
N VAL A 815 3.65 -2.52 -16.06
CA VAL A 815 2.51 -2.48 -15.15
C VAL A 815 2.65 -3.57 -14.10
N PRO A 816 2.43 -3.28 -12.80
CA PRO A 816 2.48 -4.31 -11.77
C PRO A 816 1.41 -5.37 -11.99
N VAL A 817 1.81 -6.63 -12.05
CA VAL A 817 0.92 -7.80 -12.08
C VAL A 817 0.94 -8.44 -10.70
N HIS A 818 -0.10 -8.20 -9.92
CA HIS A 818 -0.20 -8.66 -8.52
C HIS A 818 -0.67 -10.10 -8.42
N ASP A 819 -1.58 -10.51 -9.32
CA ASP A 819 -2.05 -11.88 -9.33
C ASP A 819 -2.42 -12.36 -10.72
N ILE A 820 -2.40 -13.67 -10.89
CA ILE A 820 -2.70 -14.38 -12.13
C ILE A 820 -3.69 -15.50 -11.82
N ALA A 821 -4.80 -15.54 -12.57
CA ALA A 821 -5.72 -16.66 -12.57
C ALA A 821 -5.73 -17.31 -13.96
N ILE A 822 -5.88 -18.64 -14.02
CA ILE A 822 -6.02 -19.39 -15.28
C ILE A 822 -7.39 -20.06 -15.30
N GLN A 823 -8.19 -19.73 -16.31
CA GLN A 823 -9.44 -20.40 -16.59
C GLN A 823 -9.19 -21.55 -17.56
N GLN A 824 -9.14 -22.76 -17.00
CA GLN A 824 -8.66 -23.95 -17.73
C GLN A 824 -9.57 -24.33 -18.91
N ARG A 825 -10.90 -24.25 -18.74
CA ARG A 825 -11.86 -24.62 -19.79
C ARG A 825 -11.72 -23.74 -21.04
N GLU A 826 -11.57 -22.43 -20.87
CA GLU A 826 -11.42 -21.47 -21.96
C GLU A 826 -9.96 -21.32 -22.41
N ASN A 827 -9.03 -21.94 -21.67
CA ASN A 827 -7.59 -21.82 -21.86
C ASN A 827 -7.12 -20.38 -21.92
N GLU A 828 -7.58 -19.59 -20.96
CA GLU A 828 -7.30 -18.17 -20.81
C GLU A 828 -6.58 -17.86 -19.49
N ILE A 829 -5.67 -16.89 -19.56
CA ILE A 829 -5.02 -16.27 -18.42
C ILE A 829 -5.66 -14.92 -18.14
N VAL A 830 -5.90 -14.64 -16.86
CA VAL A 830 -6.41 -13.36 -16.38
C VAL A 830 -5.35 -12.72 -15.51
N LEU A 831 -4.99 -11.49 -15.80
CA LEU A 831 -4.04 -10.69 -15.02
C LEU A 831 -4.80 -9.68 -14.17
N GLY A 832 -4.55 -9.68 -12.86
CA GLY A 832 -4.92 -8.61 -11.93
C GLY A 832 -3.77 -7.62 -11.83
N THR A 833 -3.93 -6.44 -12.44
CA THR A 833 -2.88 -5.42 -12.43
C THR A 833 -3.14 -4.36 -11.38
N HIS A 834 -2.06 -3.81 -10.82
CA HIS A 834 -2.17 -2.74 -9.84
C HIS A 834 -1.96 -1.38 -10.50
N GLY A 835 -3.01 -0.91 -11.23
CA GLY A 835 -2.99 0.39 -11.92
C GLY A 835 -3.52 0.40 -13.34
N ARG A 836 -3.90 -0.78 -13.91
CA ARG A 836 -4.49 -0.89 -15.27
C ARG A 836 -5.64 -1.89 -15.33
N SER A 837 -6.32 -2.13 -14.21
CA SER A 837 -7.46 -3.03 -14.10
C SER A 837 -7.14 -4.48 -14.53
N LEU A 838 -7.99 -5.13 -15.26
CA LEU A 838 -7.91 -6.56 -15.60
C LEU A 838 -7.63 -6.78 -17.09
N TYR A 839 -6.85 -7.82 -17.37
CA TYR A 839 -6.57 -8.25 -18.75
C TYR A 839 -6.78 -9.74 -18.92
N VAL A 840 -7.23 -10.12 -20.12
CA VAL A 840 -7.40 -11.53 -20.52
C VAL A 840 -6.53 -11.83 -21.74
N GLY A 841 -5.78 -12.94 -21.69
CA GLY A 841 -4.95 -13.46 -22.77
C GLY A 841 -5.23 -14.93 -23.08
N LYS A 842 -4.91 -15.39 -24.28
CA LYS A 842 -5.05 -16.80 -24.71
C LYS A 842 -3.75 -17.56 -24.48
N LEU A 843 -3.82 -18.81 -24.02
CA LEU A 843 -2.64 -19.66 -23.77
C LEU A 843 -2.24 -20.54 -24.95
N ASN A 844 -3.15 -20.81 -25.88
CA ASN A 844 -2.98 -21.79 -26.96
C ASN A 844 -1.70 -21.63 -27.78
N LYS A 845 -1.34 -20.39 -28.17
CA LYS A 845 -0.13 -20.14 -28.97
C LYS A 845 1.14 -20.43 -28.21
N ILE A 846 1.17 -20.12 -26.92
CA ILE A 846 2.32 -20.33 -26.03
C ILE A 846 2.54 -21.82 -25.83
N GLN A 847 1.48 -22.57 -25.52
CA GLN A 847 1.50 -24.03 -25.35
C GLN A 847 1.93 -24.76 -26.63
N GLN A 848 1.44 -24.34 -27.82
CA GLN A 848 1.83 -24.88 -29.10
C GLN A 848 3.30 -24.61 -29.45
N ALA A 849 3.81 -23.41 -29.09
CA ALA A 849 5.21 -23.07 -29.33
C ALA A 849 6.17 -23.86 -28.42
N ALA A 850 5.79 -24.08 -27.16
CA ALA A 850 6.59 -24.85 -26.21
C ALA A 850 6.65 -26.36 -26.51
N ASN A 851 5.72 -26.87 -27.30
CA ASN A 851 5.69 -28.29 -27.72
C ASN A 851 6.51 -28.58 -29.03
N LYS A 852 7.02 -27.51 -29.65
CA LYS A 852 7.93 -27.62 -30.82
C LYS A 852 9.38 -27.61 -30.41
#